data_0305e8a64c1d7a4acdafd9a3cce90786
#
_entry.id   0305e8a64c1d7a4acdafd9a3cce90786
#
_cell.length_a   1.000
_cell.length_b   1.000
_cell.length_c   1.000
_cell.angle_alpha   90.00
_cell.angle_beta   90.00
_cell.angle_gamma   90.00
#
_symmetry.space_group_name_H-M   'P 1'
#
loop_
_entity.id
_entity.type
_entity.pdbx_description
1 polymer ?
#
loop_
_entity_poly.entity_id
_entity_poly.type
_entity_poly.pdbx_seq_one_letter_code
_entity_poly.pdbx_strand_id
1 'polypeptide(L)'
;MKRLPSLLTICLLLTALAATRSLSQTPEKRVLSLDDLAAIRHVSDPQVSPEGNWVAYTVRTLDMKEDKRNSHIWMTSWDGSRSVQLTSSKDSETTPRWSPDGQYLAFLSGRGDEGEIDQLWLMNRAGGEAQRITELKGGVNDFVWSPDSKRLALVVKDPDPDAPDPKDKDKEKKTAKPIVIDRFQFKQDEIGYLDNRRQHLYLLDLATRKAEALTPGNYDELQPSWSPDGSTIAFVSKRGPDPDRSDNYDIYLIETKVSAAARQLTTFKGADSDPDWESSLAWSPDGKSIAYIQGGASELIYYAVHQLAVIPAAGGQTRLLASSLDRNMTRPSWSADGASLYFVLEDNRSEHLARVPASGGSIERVVGGQRVVGAFDVNPTGKLAFLSSTPNEPAEVFALDAREPRRLTRQNDELVAKLKLSAIEEISFKSKDGTAINGFVVKPPDYQSGKRYPTILRIHGGPVSQFDNSFFFEWQMLAARGYVVVAANPRGSSGRGQAFSKAIWADWGNKDAQDVLAAVDYAVAQGIADPSRLGVGGWSYGGMLTNYTIAQDTRFKAACSGASISNILAGYGTDQYIREYEAELGTPWSNPAAWMKVSFPFLHADRIVTPTLFLCGDKDFNVPLLNSEQMYQALRSLGRDTQLVIYPGQFHEITKPTYQRDRLARYLGWYDKYLMPRPDGESGSPARNSR
;
A
#
# COMPACT_ATOMS: atom_id res chain seq x y z
N MET A 1 17.47 -17.21 -105.10
CA MET A 1 16.49 -16.12 -104.87
C MET A 1 16.17 -16.06 -103.41
N LYS A 2 16.78 -15.24 -102.74
CA LYS A 2 16.43 -14.09 -101.90
C LYS A 2 15.18 -14.25 -101.05
N ARG A 3 15.34 -14.27 -99.69
CA ARG A 3 14.64 -13.41 -98.77
C ARG A 3 15.25 -13.55 -97.38
N LEU A 4 15.63 -12.35 -96.79
CA LEU A 4 16.12 -12.14 -95.49
C LEU A 4 15.02 -12.41 -94.45
N PRO A 5 15.37 -12.75 -93.22
CA PRO A 5 14.50 -12.56 -92.03
C PRO A 5 14.92 -11.31 -91.22
N SER A 6 13.91 -10.61 -90.75
CA SER A 6 13.97 -9.43 -89.87
C SER A 6 14.41 -9.78 -88.47
N LEU A 7 15.32 -8.95 -87.98
CA LEU A 7 15.68 -8.89 -86.52
C LEU A 7 14.52 -8.33 -85.74
N LEU A 8 14.06 -9.07 -84.72
CA LEU A 8 13.20 -8.55 -83.65
C LEU A 8 14.06 -8.33 -82.43
N THR A 9 14.27 -7.01 -82.11
CA THR A 9 14.98 -6.57 -80.93
C THR A 9 14.07 -6.66 -79.72
N ILE A 10 14.36 -7.58 -78.77
CA ILE A 10 13.68 -7.65 -77.46
C ILE A 10 14.38 -6.73 -76.50
N CYS A 11 13.75 -5.58 -76.19
CA CYS A 11 14.11 -4.76 -75.05
C CYS A 11 13.65 -5.40 -73.73
N LEU A 12 14.58 -5.95 -72.95
CA LEU A 12 14.34 -6.31 -71.56
C LEU A 12 14.38 -5.04 -70.70
N LEU A 13 13.20 -4.57 -70.26
CA LEU A 13 13.08 -3.58 -69.21
C LEU A 13 13.31 -4.33 -67.86
N LEU A 14 14.48 -4.12 -67.27
CA LEU A 14 14.76 -4.43 -65.85
C LEU A 14 14.11 -3.35 -65.01
N THR A 15 12.88 -3.62 -64.52
CA THR A 15 12.29 -2.88 -63.40
C THR A 15 12.94 -3.35 -62.12
N ALA A 16 13.93 -2.61 -61.63
CA ALA A 16 14.43 -2.74 -60.25
C ALA A 16 13.32 -2.30 -59.27
N LEU A 17 12.60 -3.25 -58.69
CA LEU A 17 11.80 -3.02 -57.49
C LEU A 17 12.75 -2.63 -56.34
N ALA A 18 12.94 -1.37 -56.09
CA ALA A 18 13.48 -0.88 -54.86
C ALA A 18 12.42 -1.14 -53.77
N ALA A 19 12.53 -2.28 -53.11
CA ALA A 19 11.82 -2.51 -51.83
C ALA A 19 12.39 -1.55 -50.81
N THR A 20 11.79 -0.36 -50.71
CA THR A 20 11.96 0.51 -49.55
C THR A 20 11.43 -0.27 -48.32
N ARG A 21 12.34 -0.96 -47.63
CA ARG A 21 12.11 -1.31 -46.26
C ARG A 21 11.87 0.01 -45.51
N SER A 22 10.60 0.33 -45.31
CA SER A 22 10.23 1.30 -44.27
C SER A 22 10.77 0.73 -42.98
N LEU A 23 11.94 1.20 -42.56
CA LEU A 23 12.39 1.04 -41.20
C LEU A 23 11.33 1.74 -40.38
N SER A 24 10.40 0.98 -39.81
CA SER A 24 9.53 1.44 -38.75
C SER A 24 10.47 1.98 -37.66
N GLN A 25 10.70 3.27 -37.66
CA GLN A 25 11.41 3.93 -36.56
C GLN A 25 10.55 3.65 -35.34
N THR A 26 11.07 2.86 -34.42
CA THR A 26 10.49 2.73 -33.09
C THR A 26 10.35 4.16 -32.57
N PRO A 27 9.15 4.61 -32.17
CA PRO A 27 8.97 5.98 -31.68
C PRO A 27 10.01 6.26 -30.58
N GLU A 28 10.68 7.41 -30.68
CA GLU A 28 11.65 7.81 -29.67
C GLU A 28 10.95 7.86 -28.30
N LYS A 29 11.53 7.17 -27.32
CA LYS A 29 10.97 7.13 -25.96
C LYS A 29 11.08 8.52 -25.33
N ARG A 30 9.98 9.01 -24.79
CA ARG A 30 9.92 10.26 -24.04
C ARG A 30 10.09 10.04 -22.53
N VAL A 31 10.49 11.07 -21.82
CA VAL A 31 10.50 11.05 -20.35
C VAL A 31 9.09 11.02 -19.78
N LEU A 32 8.96 10.52 -18.55
CA LEU A 32 7.69 10.48 -17.81
C LEU A 32 7.24 11.90 -17.44
N SER A 33 5.94 12.15 -17.49
CA SER A 33 5.30 13.42 -17.14
C SER A 33 4.17 13.22 -16.11
N LEU A 34 3.67 14.32 -15.54
CA LEU A 34 2.52 14.27 -14.62
C LEU A 34 1.24 13.70 -15.27
N ASP A 35 1.09 13.87 -16.59
CA ASP A 35 -0.09 13.38 -17.31
C ASP A 35 -0.10 11.84 -17.40
N ASP A 36 1.05 11.19 -17.24
CA ASP A 36 1.16 9.74 -17.21
C ASP A 36 0.60 9.13 -15.92
N LEU A 37 0.37 9.93 -14.86
CA LEU A 37 -0.23 9.45 -13.62
C LEU A 37 -1.57 8.74 -13.86
N ALA A 38 -2.42 9.33 -14.70
CA ALA A 38 -3.73 8.76 -15.05
C ALA A 38 -3.64 7.53 -15.97
N ALA A 39 -2.51 7.33 -16.62
CA ALA A 39 -2.31 6.19 -17.52
C ALA A 39 -1.77 4.93 -16.80
N ILE A 40 -1.25 5.07 -15.58
CA ILE A 40 -0.82 3.94 -14.76
C ILE A 40 -2.03 3.12 -14.33
N ARG A 41 -1.98 1.82 -14.57
CA ARG A 41 -2.96 0.85 -14.11
C ARG A 41 -2.42 0.08 -12.92
N HIS A 42 -3.14 0.14 -11.80
CA HIS A 42 -2.77 -0.56 -10.58
C HIS A 42 -3.42 -1.95 -10.58
N VAL A 43 -2.61 -2.97 -10.82
CA VAL A 43 -3.03 -4.38 -10.78
C VAL A 43 -2.89 -4.91 -9.36
N SER A 44 -3.90 -5.66 -8.89
CA SER A 44 -3.93 -6.22 -7.54
C SER A 44 -4.79 -7.49 -7.45
N ASP A 45 -4.74 -8.17 -6.30
CA ASP A 45 -5.64 -9.26 -5.87
C ASP A 45 -5.78 -10.40 -6.92
N PRO A 46 -4.68 -11.08 -7.32
CA PRO A 46 -4.74 -12.20 -8.24
C PRO A 46 -5.40 -13.42 -7.59
N GLN A 47 -6.36 -14.06 -8.29
CA GLN A 47 -7.12 -15.21 -7.81
C GLN A 47 -7.15 -16.30 -8.91
N VAL A 48 -6.51 -17.42 -8.66
CA VAL A 48 -6.46 -18.55 -9.60
C VAL A 48 -7.79 -19.30 -9.56
N SER A 49 -8.38 -19.56 -10.73
CA SER A 49 -9.62 -20.35 -10.78
C SER A 49 -9.39 -21.78 -10.24
N PRO A 50 -10.41 -22.46 -9.68
CA PRO A 50 -10.24 -23.77 -9.06
C PRO A 50 -9.63 -24.81 -9.99
N GLU A 51 -9.98 -24.80 -11.27
CA GLU A 51 -9.40 -25.69 -12.30
C GLU A 51 -8.03 -25.20 -12.83
N GLY A 52 -7.60 -23.98 -12.44
CA GLY A 52 -6.30 -23.43 -12.78
C GLY A 52 -6.13 -22.93 -14.22
N ASN A 53 -7.21 -22.65 -14.94
CA ASN A 53 -7.13 -22.18 -16.33
C ASN A 53 -7.19 -20.66 -16.47
N TRP A 54 -7.61 -19.95 -15.43
CA TRP A 54 -7.77 -18.52 -15.41
C TRP A 54 -7.26 -17.92 -14.12
N VAL A 55 -6.89 -16.64 -14.17
CA VAL A 55 -6.61 -15.79 -13.00
C VAL A 55 -7.49 -14.56 -13.08
N ALA A 56 -8.38 -14.38 -12.11
CA ALA A 56 -9.09 -13.11 -11.92
C ALA A 56 -8.19 -12.15 -11.14
N TYR A 57 -8.32 -10.85 -11.41
CA TYR A 57 -7.55 -9.80 -10.72
C TYR A 57 -8.28 -8.46 -10.82
N THR A 58 -7.92 -7.52 -9.96
CA THR A 58 -8.48 -6.17 -9.97
C THR A 58 -7.53 -5.21 -10.67
N VAL A 59 -8.07 -4.30 -11.49
CA VAL A 59 -7.34 -3.18 -12.11
C VAL A 59 -8.00 -1.88 -11.67
N ARG A 60 -7.25 -1.05 -10.94
CA ARG A 60 -7.66 0.29 -10.57
C ARG A 60 -7.09 1.31 -11.54
N THR A 61 -7.94 2.23 -11.97
CA THR A 61 -7.61 3.35 -12.86
C THR A 61 -8.02 4.69 -12.22
N LEU A 62 -7.43 5.78 -12.69
CA LEU A 62 -7.77 7.13 -12.27
C LEU A 62 -8.61 7.81 -13.36
N ASP A 63 -9.86 8.14 -13.03
CA ASP A 63 -10.69 8.99 -13.89
C ASP A 63 -10.52 10.46 -13.49
N MET A 64 -9.70 11.18 -14.26
CA MET A 64 -9.42 12.60 -14.01
C MET A 64 -10.62 13.51 -14.26
N LYS A 65 -11.61 13.06 -15.04
CA LYS A 65 -12.78 13.86 -15.39
C LYS A 65 -13.84 13.78 -14.29
N GLU A 66 -14.12 12.57 -13.83
CA GLU A 66 -15.08 12.32 -12.75
C GLU A 66 -14.42 12.45 -11.37
N ASP A 67 -13.11 12.67 -11.33
CA ASP A 67 -12.26 12.78 -10.13
C ASP A 67 -12.39 11.58 -9.18
N LYS A 68 -12.43 10.37 -9.77
CA LYS A 68 -12.65 9.11 -9.08
C LYS A 68 -11.59 8.08 -9.37
N ARG A 69 -11.35 7.20 -8.41
CA ARG A 69 -10.64 5.93 -8.59
C ARG A 69 -11.68 4.87 -8.94
N ASN A 70 -11.53 4.21 -10.08
CA ASN A 70 -12.40 3.13 -10.49
C ASN A 70 -11.64 1.82 -10.53
N SER A 71 -12.17 0.80 -9.86
CA SER A 71 -11.62 -0.54 -9.84
C SER A 71 -12.53 -1.49 -10.59
N HIS A 72 -11.98 -2.30 -11.50
CA HIS A 72 -12.74 -3.28 -12.25
C HIS A 72 -12.07 -4.64 -12.23
N ILE A 73 -12.85 -5.69 -12.34
CA ILE A 73 -12.36 -7.05 -12.36
C ILE A 73 -12.02 -7.46 -13.78
N TRP A 74 -10.83 -8.02 -13.92
CA TRP A 74 -10.31 -8.60 -15.15
C TRP A 74 -10.01 -10.07 -14.93
N MET A 75 -9.88 -10.81 -16.01
CA MET A 75 -9.38 -12.17 -15.95
C MET A 75 -8.41 -12.41 -17.11
N THR A 76 -7.37 -13.20 -16.86
CA THR A 76 -6.41 -13.65 -17.87
C THR A 76 -6.34 -15.17 -17.90
N SER A 77 -6.13 -15.76 -19.10
CA SER A 77 -5.88 -17.19 -19.21
C SER A 77 -4.53 -17.56 -18.58
N TRP A 78 -4.42 -18.79 -18.09
CA TRP A 78 -3.19 -19.27 -17.44
C TRP A 78 -1.95 -19.18 -18.35
N ASP A 79 -2.11 -19.30 -19.66
CA ASP A 79 -1.03 -19.13 -20.64
C ASP A 79 -0.72 -17.63 -20.96
N GLY A 80 -1.52 -16.70 -20.46
CA GLY A 80 -1.37 -15.26 -20.72
C GLY A 80 -1.78 -14.80 -22.11
N SER A 81 -2.37 -15.69 -22.94
CA SER A 81 -2.74 -15.38 -24.33
C SER A 81 -4.03 -14.56 -24.45
N ARG A 82 -4.91 -14.62 -23.45
CA ARG A 82 -6.21 -13.93 -23.43
C ARG A 82 -6.36 -13.14 -22.15
N SER A 83 -6.79 -11.88 -22.28
CA SER A 83 -7.17 -11.02 -21.13
C SER A 83 -8.52 -10.38 -21.43
N VAL A 84 -9.44 -10.42 -20.46
CA VAL A 84 -10.81 -9.94 -20.61
C VAL A 84 -11.17 -9.09 -19.38
N GLN A 85 -11.74 -7.92 -19.64
CA GLN A 85 -12.38 -7.13 -18.58
C GLN A 85 -13.75 -7.74 -18.30
N LEU A 86 -14.00 -8.16 -17.05
CA LEU A 86 -15.25 -8.83 -16.67
C LEU A 86 -16.32 -7.82 -16.22
N THR A 87 -15.90 -6.74 -15.59
CA THR A 87 -16.80 -5.71 -15.05
C THR A 87 -16.43 -4.34 -15.58
N SER A 88 -17.42 -3.47 -15.77
CA SER A 88 -17.23 -2.15 -16.37
C SER A 88 -18.30 -1.13 -15.95
N SER A 89 -18.83 -1.25 -14.73
CA SER A 89 -19.83 -0.28 -14.23
C SER A 89 -19.16 1.09 -13.99
N LYS A 90 -19.96 2.11 -13.69
CA LYS A 90 -19.44 3.42 -13.28
C LYS A 90 -18.89 3.45 -11.85
N ASP A 91 -19.18 2.41 -11.06
CA ASP A 91 -18.74 2.25 -9.67
C ASP A 91 -17.69 1.13 -9.59
N SER A 92 -16.91 1.10 -8.51
CA SER A 92 -15.87 0.10 -8.33
C SER A 92 -16.43 -1.29 -8.09
N GLU A 93 -15.75 -2.29 -8.62
CA GLU A 93 -15.90 -3.71 -8.30
C GLU A 93 -14.55 -4.25 -7.83
N THR A 94 -14.53 -4.88 -6.67
CA THR A 94 -13.32 -5.32 -5.98
C THR A 94 -13.47 -6.72 -5.38
N THR A 95 -12.39 -7.27 -4.86
CA THR A 95 -12.40 -8.53 -4.09
C THR A 95 -12.97 -9.71 -4.88
N PRO A 96 -12.46 -10.02 -6.10
CA PRO A 96 -12.93 -11.18 -6.86
C PRO A 96 -12.59 -12.49 -6.14
N ARG A 97 -13.59 -13.37 -5.96
CA ARG A 97 -13.38 -14.70 -5.35
C ARG A 97 -14.15 -15.77 -6.13
N TRP A 98 -13.45 -16.76 -6.65
CA TRP A 98 -14.07 -17.89 -7.32
C TRP A 98 -14.83 -18.77 -6.31
N SER A 99 -16.02 -19.26 -6.71
CA SER A 99 -16.62 -20.37 -5.98
C SER A 99 -15.74 -21.62 -6.14
N PRO A 100 -15.62 -22.49 -5.12
CA PRO A 100 -14.80 -23.71 -5.20
C PRO A 100 -15.16 -24.66 -6.36
N ASP A 101 -16.41 -24.68 -6.78
CA ASP A 101 -16.87 -25.44 -7.95
C ASP A 101 -16.57 -24.75 -9.32
N GLY A 102 -16.05 -23.52 -9.28
CA GLY A 102 -15.71 -22.73 -10.46
C GLY A 102 -16.89 -22.20 -11.26
N GLN A 103 -18.15 -22.31 -10.75
CA GLN A 103 -19.33 -21.84 -11.49
C GLN A 103 -19.52 -20.34 -11.39
N TYR A 104 -19.07 -19.72 -10.30
CA TYR A 104 -19.32 -18.32 -9.99
C TYR A 104 -18.03 -17.56 -9.68
N LEU A 105 -18.07 -16.26 -9.98
CA LEU A 105 -17.15 -15.26 -9.45
C LEU A 105 -17.95 -14.30 -8.58
N ALA A 106 -17.67 -14.26 -7.28
CA ALA A 106 -18.24 -13.30 -6.35
C ALA A 106 -17.34 -12.07 -6.23
N PHE A 107 -17.90 -10.91 -5.93
CA PHE A 107 -17.17 -9.66 -5.74
C PHE A 107 -17.98 -8.63 -4.95
N LEU A 108 -17.32 -7.60 -4.46
CA LEU A 108 -17.93 -6.47 -3.75
C LEU A 108 -18.13 -5.28 -4.69
N SER A 109 -19.28 -4.60 -4.54
CA SER A 109 -19.55 -3.35 -5.25
C SER A 109 -20.70 -2.58 -4.59
N GLY A 110 -20.55 -1.25 -4.51
CA GLY A 110 -21.61 -0.32 -4.09
C GLY A 110 -22.58 0.09 -5.20
N ARG A 111 -22.44 -0.45 -6.41
CA ARG A 111 -23.26 -0.06 -7.56
C ARG A 111 -24.74 -0.24 -7.33
N GLY A 112 -25.53 0.73 -7.78
CA GLY A 112 -26.99 0.70 -7.68
C GLY A 112 -27.58 1.25 -6.38
N ASP A 113 -26.77 1.64 -5.41
CA ASP A 113 -27.20 2.30 -4.18
C ASP A 113 -26.81 3.78 -4.14
N GLU A 114 -27.67 4.61 -3.59
CA GLU A 114 -27.40 6.04 -3.36
C GLU A 114 -26.49 6.28 -2.15
N GLY A 115 -25.63 5.41 -1.76
CA GLY A 115 -24.78 5.55 -0.58
C GLY A 115 -23.45 4.84 -0.66
N GLU A 116 -23.16 4.26 -1.82
CA GLU A 116 -21.90 3.55 -2.09
C GLU A 116 -21.54 2.46 -1.05
N ILE A 117 -22.55 1.84 -0.43
CA ILE A 117 -22.35 0.75 0.52
C ILE A 117 -22.16 -0.56 -0.24
N ASP A 118 -21.00 -1.17 -0.08
CA ASP A 118 -20.66 -2.41 -0.77
C ASP A 118 -21.60 -3.55 -0.40
N GLN A 119 -22.02 -4.27 -1.42
CA GLN A 119 -22.83 -5.49 -1.33
C GLN A 119 -22.15 -6.62 -2.07
N LEU A 120 -22.55 -7.85 -1.78
CA LEU A 120 -22.07 -9.03 -2.49
C LEU A 120 -22.79 -9.16 -3.83
N TRP A 121 -21.99 -9.29 -4.90
CA TRP A 121 -22.44 -9.55 -6.26
C TRP A 121 -21.91 -10.88 -6.76
N LEU A 122 -22.67 -11.52 -7.63
CA LEU A 122 -22.36 -12.84 -8.17
C LEU A 122 -22.46 -12.82 -9.69
N MET A 123 -21.39 -13.21 -10.35
CA MET A 123 -21.33 -13.40 -11.79
C MET A 123 -21.28 -14.89 -12.12
N ASN A 124 -22.20 -15.38 -12.96
CA ASN A 124 -22.15 -16.74 -13.46
C ASN A 124 -21.10 -16.84 -14.57
N ARG A 125 -20.18 -17.79 -14.47
CA ARG A 125 -19.11 -17.97 -15.45
C ARG A 125 -19.60 -18.43 -16.83
N ALA A 126 -20.77 -19.07 -16.90
CA ALA A 126 -21.38 -19.44 -18.17
C ALA A 126 -21.92 -18.23 -18.97
N GLY A 127 -21.99 -17.05 -18.36
CA GLY A 127 -22.45 -15.80 -18.96
C GLY A 127 -23.65 -15.18 -18.23
N GLY A 128 -24.10 -14.04 -18.71
CA GLY A 128 -25.15 -13.23 -18.09
C GLY A 128 -24.58 -12.06 -17.29
N GLU A 129 -25.46 -11.20 -16.80
CA GLU A 129 -25.09 -10.08 -15.95
C GLU A 129 -24.87 -10.52 -14.50
N ALA A 130 -23.99 -9.82 -13.81
CA ALA A 130 -23.80 -10.04 -12.38
C ALA A 130 -25.05 -9.64 -11.60
N GLN A 131 -25.39 -10.44 -10.62
CA GLN A 131 -26.57 -10.25 -9.76
C GLN A 131 -26.15 -9.81 -8.36
N ARG A 132 -26.84 -8.80 -7.82
CA ARG A 132 -26.74 -8.45 -6.41
C ARG A 132 -27.37 -9.55 -5.56
N ILE A 133 -26.62 -10.06 -4.59
CA ILE A 133 -27.04 -11.19 -3.73
C ILE A 133 -27.46 -10.72 -2.35
N THR A 134 -26.92 -9.59 -1.88
CA THR A 134 -27.23 -9.05 -0.55
C THR A 134 -27.83 -7.65 -0.63
N GLU A 135 -28.62 -7.31 0.39
CA GLU A 135 -29.18 -5.98 0.66
C GLU A 135 -29.07 -5.67 2.15
N LEU A 136 -27.85 -5.77 2.68
CA LEU A 136 -27.58 -5.58 4.09
C LEU A 136 -27.33 -4.10 4.38
N LYS A 137 -28.06 -3.53 5.35
CA LYS A 137 -27.97 -2.10 5.70
C LYS A 137 -26.58 -1.67 6.18
N GLY A 138 -25.81 -2.58 6.77
CA GLY A 138 -24.42 -2.33 7.20
C GLY A 138 -23.38 -2.57 6.11
N GLY A 139 -23.80 -3.08 4.95
CA GLY A 139 -22.91 -3.47 3.86
C GLY A 139 -22.17 -4.79 4.11
N VAL A 140 -21.39 -5.18 3.14
CA VAL A 140 -20.50 -6.35 3.22
C VAL A 140 -19.05 -5.87 3.07
N ASN A 141 -18.25 -6.04 4.13
CA ASN A 141 -16.87 -5.57 4.14
C ASN A 141 -15.88 -6.63 3.64
N ASP A 142 -16.20 -7.91 3.86
CA ASP A 142 -15.40 -9.05 3.42
C ASP A 142 -16.29 -10.30 3.29
N PHE A 143 -15.83 -11.30 2.53
CA PHE A 143 -16.54 -12.56 2.38
C PHE A 143 -15.63 -13.71 1.95
N VAL A 144 -16.02 -14.93 2.34
CA VAL A 144 -15.34 -16.16 1.93
C VAL A 144 -16.35 -17.26 1.60
N TRP A 145 -16.07 -18.02 0.53
CA TRP A 145 -16.89 -19.16 0.11
C TRP A 145 -16.75 -20.35 1.05
N SER A 146 -17.86 -21.05 1.31
CA SER A 146 -17.80 -22.39 1.89
C SER A 146 -17.23 -23.40 0.89
N PRO A 147 -16.53 -24.46 1.36
CA PRO A 147 -15.93 -25.46 0.47
C PRO A 147 -16.90 -26.17 -0.49
N ASP A 148 -18.17 -26.25 -0.12
CA ASP A 148 -19.23 -26.87 -0.91
C ASP A 148 -19.91 -25.91 -1.93
N SER A 149 -19.45 -24.65 -2.01
CA SER A 149 -19.99 -23.60 -2.90
C SER A 149 -21.44 -23.20 -2.63
N LYS A 150 -22.03 -23.60 -1.50
CA LYS A 150 -23.45 -23.36 -1.20
C LYS A 150 -23.68 -22.19 -0.27
N ARG A 151 -22.68 -21.81 0.50
CA ARG A 151 -22.76 -20.76 1.52
C ARG A 151 -21.57 -19.81 1.41
N LEU A 152 -21.75 -18.62 1.98
CA LEU A 152 -20.67 -17.66 2.20
C LEU A 152 -20.69 -17.20 3.66
N ALA A 153 -19.52 -17.03 4.25
CA ALA A 153 -19.37 -16.24 5.47
C ALA A 153 -19.10 -14.80 5.06
N LEU A 154 -19.86 -13.85 5.59
CA LEU A 154 -19.76 -12.43 5.32
C LEU A 154 -19.31 -11.71 6.59
N VAL A 155 -18.52 -10.65 6.43
CA VAL A 155 -18.25 -9.65 7.47
C VAL A 155 -19.18 -8.46 7.21
N VAL A 156 -20.10 -8.21 8.14
CA VAL A 156 -21.16 -7.19 7.99
C VAL A 156 -21.10 -6.23 9.16
N LYS A 157 -21.04 -4.94 8.89
CA LYS A 157 -21.09 -3.90 9.94
C LYS A 157 -22.51 -3.73 10.48
N ASP A 158 -22.66 -3.42 11.75
CA ASP A 158 -23.92 -2.99 12.30
C ASP A 158 -24.49 -1.80 11.52
N PRO A 159 -25.81 -1.81 11.23
CA PRO A 159 -26.44 -0.70 10.52
C PRO A 159 -26.35 0.59 11.32
N ASP A 160 -26.17 1.69 10.65
CA ASP A 160 -26.24 3.02 11.29
C ASP A 160 -27.71 3.30 11.70
N PRO A 161 -28.01 3.43 12.99
CA PRO A 161 -29.37 3.70 13.46
C PRO A 161 -29.86 5.10 13.04
N ASP A 162 -28.93 5.99 12.73
CA ASP A 162 -29.18 7.37 12.31
C ASP A 162 -29.03 7.56 10.79
N ALA A 163 -28.71 6.48 10.05
CA ALA A 163 -28.66 6.55 8.60
C ALA A 163 -30.02 7.02 8.05
N PRO A 164 -30.04 8.07 7.23
CA PRO A 164 -31.28 8.55 6.64
C PRO A 164 -31.89 7.45 5.76
N ASP A 165 -33.22 7.26 5.86
CA ASP A 165 -33.94 6.39 4.93
C ASP A 165 -33.70 6.90 3.50
N PRO A 166 -33.25 6.09 2.54
CA PRO A 166 -33.09 6.46 1.15
C PRO A 166 -34.37 7.08 0.54
N LYS A 167 -35.53 6.73 1.07
CA LYS A 167 -36.85 7.24 0.64
C LYS A 167 -37.27 8.55 1.32
N ASP A 168 -36.54 9.02 2.33
CA ASP A 168 -36.84 10.27 3.04
C ASP A 168 -36.39 11.47 2.21
N LYS A 169 -37.34 12.15 1.59
CA LYS A 169 -37.10 13.34 0.74
C LYS A 169 -36.69 14.60 1.53
N ASP A 170 -36.82 14.59 2.85
CA ASP A 170 -36.44 15.70 3.74
C ASP A 170 -35.04 15.54 4.40
N LYS A 171 -34.18 14.68 3.84
CA LYS A 171 -32.83 14.40 4.36
C LYS A 171 -31.99 15.64 4.64
N GLU A 172 -32.07 16.64 3.75
CA GLU A 172 -31.23 17.85 3.83
C GLU A 172 -31.62 18.80 4.96
N LYS A 173 -32.79 18.59 5.60
CA LYS A 173 -33.31 19.50 6.62
C LYS A 173 -33.05 19.08 8.08
N LYS A 174 -32.57 17.86 8.31
CA LYS A 174 -32.31 17.39 9.68
C LYS A 174 -30.93 17.80 10.13
N THR A 175 -30.85 18.56 11.24
CA THR A 175 -29.61 18.88 11.90
C THR A 175 -28.93 17.58 12.35
N ALA A 176 -27.64 17.40 12.02
CA ALA A 176 -26.85 16.25 12.47
C ALA A 176 -26.83 16.17 13.99
N LYS A 177 -26.98 14.98 14.55
CA LYS A 177 -26.90 14.76 15.99
C LYS A 177 -25.47 15.02 16.49
N PRO A 178 -25.30 15.46 17.75
CA PRO A 178 -24.00 15.50 18.38
C PRO A 178 -23.37 14.10 18.38
N ILE A 179 -22.05 14.03 18.12
CA ILE A 179 -21.27 12.81 18.29
C ILE A 179 -20.96 12.64 19.77
N VAL A 180 -21.37 11.51 20.35
CA VAL A 180 -21.10 11.16 21.74
C VAL A 180 -20.07 10.05 21.78
N ILE A 181 -18.97 10.28 22.48
CA ILE A 181 -17.81 9.37 22.54
C ILE A 181 -17.60 8.95 23.98
N ASP A 182 -17.53 7.62 24.22
CA ASP A 182 -17.34 6.99 25.52
C ASP A 182 -16.33 5.83 25.48
N ARG A 183 -15.51 5.76 24.41
CA ARG A 183 -14.51 4.70 24.20
C ARG A 183 -13.09 5.26 24.17
N PHE A 184 -12.08 4.42 24.47
CA PHE A 184 -10.67 4.81 24.52
C PHE A 184 -10.11 5.15 23.12
N GLN A 185 -10.20 4.22 22.17
CA GLN A 185 -9.88 4.47 20.77
C GLN A 185 -11.11 5.06 20.09
N PHE A 186 -11.10 6.35 19.79
CA PHE A 186 -12.30 7.03 19.29
C PHE A 186 -12.14 7.67 17.91
N LYS A 187 -10.95 7.53 17.31
CA LYS A 187 -10.64 8.01 15.95
C LYS A 187 -9.90 6.95 15.18
N GLN A 188 -10.17 6.87 13.89
CA GLN A 188 -9.41 6.09 12.94
C GLN A 188 -9.44 6.78 11.58
N ASP A 189 -8.31 6.79 10.88
CA ASP A 189 -8.24 7.40 9.55
C ASP A 189 -9.17 6.67 8.58
N GLU A 190 -9.65 7.37 7.57
CA GLU A 190 -10.66 6.94 6.59
C GLU A 190 -12.06 6.66 7.17
N ILE A 191 -12.18 6.39 8.49
CA ILE A 191 -13.47 6.16 9.16
C ILE A 191 -13.97 7.43 9.85
N GLY A 192 -13.08 8.17 10.51
CA GLY A 192 -13.42 9.34 11.31
C GLY A 192 -13.57 9.05 12.80
N TYR A 193 -14.61 9.58 13.42
CA TYR A 193 -14.95 9.26 14.81
C TYR A 193 -15.59 7.87 14.88
N LEU A 194 -15.02 7.03 15.74
CA LEU A 194 -15.51 5.66 15.93
C LEU A 194 -16.73 5.67 16.86
N ASP A 195 -17.73 4.92 16.45
CA ASP A 195 -18.93 4.61 17.25
C ASP A 195 -18.87 3.21 17.84
N ASN A 196 -19.98 2.74 18.42
CA ASN A 196 -20.07 1.41 19.03
C ASN A 196 -20.59 0.33 18.08
N ARG A 197 -20.75 0.63 16.78
CA ARG A 197 -21.14 -0.36 15.78
C ARG A 197 -20.01 -1.34 15.53
N ARG A 198 -20.34 -2.62 15.48
CA ARG A 198 -19.40 -3.72 15.34
C ARG A 198 -19.54 -4.40 13.98
N GLN A 199 -18.53 -5.17 13.64
CA GLN A 199 -18.52 -6.03 12.46
C GLN A 199 -18.76 -7.48 12.91
N HIS A 200 -19.76 -8.13 12.31
CA HIS A 200 -20.18 -9.46 12.68
C HIS A 200 -20.10 -10.44 11.53
N LEU A 201 -19.90 -11.71 11.85
CA LEU A 201 -20.01 -12.77 10.86
C LEU A 201 -21.47 -13.12 10.59
N TYR A 202 -21.82 -13.16 9.31
CA TYR A 202 -23.10 -13.63 8.81
C TYR A 202 -22.90 -14.87 7.94
N LEU A 203 -23.84 -15.78 7.99
CA LEU A 203 -23.89 -16.95 7.12
C LEU A 203 -24.95 -16.72 6.06
N LEU A 204 -24.53 -16.61 4.79
CA LEU A 204 -25.41 -16.48 3.64
C LEU A 204 -25.61 -17.85 2.99
N ASP A 205 -26.85 -18.30 2.86
CA ASP A 205 -27.22 -19.44 2.03
C ASP A 205 -27.53 -18.98 0.60
N LEU A 206 -26.80 -19.51 -0.36
CA LEU A 206 -26.87 -19.05 -1.75
C LEU A 206 -28.21 -19.38 -2.42
N ALA A 207 -28.81 -20.52 -2.10
CA ALA A 207 -30.07 -20.96 -2.72
C ALA A 207 -31.27 -20.13 -2.28
N THR A 208 -31.31 -19.78 -0.99
CA THR A 208 -32.41 -18.98 -0.40
C THR A 208 -32.10 -17.48 -0.38
N ARG A 209 -30.85 -17.09 -0.57
CA ARG A 209 -30.32 -15.72 -0.41
C ARG A 209 -30.55 -15.13 0.98
N LYS A 210 -30.73 -15.97 1.98
CA LYS A 210 -30.91 -15.53 3.37
C LYS A 210 -29.57 -15.42 4.05
N ALA A 211 -29.26 -14.25 4.62
CA ALA A 211 -28.12 -14.01 5.47
C ALA A 211 -28.58 -13.97 6.93
N GLU A 212 -27.94 -14.77 7.79
CA GLU A 212 -28.25 -14.83 9.23
C GLU A 212 -26.99 -14.54 10.03
N ALA A 213 -27.11 -13.69 11.07
CA ALA A 213 -25.98 -13.39 11.96
C ALA A 213 -25.50 -14.67 12.68
N LEU A 214 -24.21 -14.94 12.55
CA LEU A 214 -23.55 -16.06 13.21
C LEU A 214 -22.97 -15.64 14.57
N THR A 215 -22.41 -14.43 14.65
CA THR A 215 -21.78 -13.88 15.85
C THR A 215 -22.49 -12.61 16.31
N PRO A 216 -23.28 -12.67 17.37
CA PRO A 216 -23.84 -11.46 18.01
C PRO A 216 -22.91 -10.95 19.11
N GLY A 217 -23.03 -9.68 19.47
CA GLY A 217 -22.36 -9.14 20.66
C GLY A 217 -21.67 -7.79 20.43
N ASN A 218 -20.71 -7.47 21.28
CA ASN A 218 -20.03 -6.16 21.34
C ASN A 218 -18.58 -6.22 20.85
N TYR A 219 -18.25 -7.15 19.95
CA TYR A 219 -16.90 -7.32 19.44
C TYR A 219 -16.91 -7.33 17.91
N ASP A 220 -15.81 -6.89 17.32
CA ASP A 220 -15.58 -7.06 15.90
C ASP A 220 -15.08 -8.48 15.63
N GLU A 221 -15.65 -9.15 14.63
CA GLU A 221 -15.22 -10.43 14.10
C GLU A 221 -14.78 -10.27 12.64
N LEU A 222 -13.54 -10.62 12.36
CA LEU A 222 -12.85 -10.29 11.12
C LEU A 222 -12.13 -11.52 10.55
N GLN A 223 -11.73 -11.44 9.28
CA GLN A 223 -10.92 -12.46 8.59
C GLN A 223 -11.48 -13.89 8.69
N PRO A 224 -12.74 -14.14 8.32
CA PRO A 224 -13.30 -15.48 8.37
C PRO A 224 -12.57 -16.45 7.44
N SER A 225 -12.36 -17.69 7.90
CA SER A 225 -11.76 -18.76 7.11
C SER A 225 -12.44 -20.10 7.42
N TRP A 226 -12.92 -20.77 6.39
CA TRP A 226 -13.63 -22.05 6.52
C TRP A 226 -12.69 -23.23 6.72
N SER A 227 -13.07 -24.14 7.62
CA SER A 227 -12.46 -25.48 7.65
C SER A 227 -12.75 -26.23 6.35
N PRO A 228 -11.85 -27.11 5.87
CA PRO A 228 -12.04 -27.83 4.61
C PRO A 228 -13.32 -28.69 4.54
N ASP A 229 -13.83 -29.13 5.67
CA ASP A 229 -15.09 -29.88 5.76
C ASP A 229 -16.35 -29.01 5.84
N GLY A 230 -16.18 -27.67 5.90
CA GLY A 230 -17.27 -26.70 5.97
C GLY A 230 -18.03 -26.68 7.29
N SER A 231 -17.55 -27.34 8.34
CA SER A 231 -18.22 -27.42 9.63
C SER A 231 -17.90 -26.26 10.59
N THR A 232 -16.76 -25.61 10.40
CA THR A 232 -16.22 -24.61 11.33
C THR A 232 -15.69 -23.39 10.55
N ILE A 233 -15.82 -22.20 11.13
CA ILE A 233 -15.19 -20.97 10.67
C ILE A 233 -14.19 -20.52 11.73
N ALA A 234 -12.94 -20.26 11.32
CA ALA A 234 -11.96 -19.55 12.11
C ALA A 234 -12.09 -18.04 11.81
N PHE A 235 -11.89 -17.21 12.81
CA PHE A 235 -11.93 -15.76 12.69
C PHE A 235 -11.09 -15.09 13.77
N VAL A 236 -10.76 -13.81 13.60
CA VAL A 236 -10.03 -13.02 14.60
C VAL A 236 -10.95 -12.03 15.29
N SER A 237 -10.70 -11.79 16.57
CA SER A 237 -11.47 -10.84 17.38
C SER A 237 -10.64 -10.35 18.57
N LYS A 238 -10.80 -9.08 18.93
CA LYS A 238 -10.30 -8.55 20.21
C LYS A 238 -11.41 -8.62 21.25
N ARG A 239 -11.22 -9.46 22.26
CA ARG A 239 -12.21 -9.64 23.32
C ARG A 239 -11.60 -9.38 24.69
N GLY A 240 -12.25 -8.55 25.46
CA GLY A 240 -11.79 -8.17 26.79
C GLY A 240 -12.65 -7.06 27.38
N PRO A 241 -12.36 -6.62 28.60
CA PRO A 241 -13.14 -5.52 29.23
C PRO A 241 -13.03 -4.18 28.50
N ASP A 242 -11.87 -3.90 27.89
CA ASP A 242 -11.60 -2.69 27.11
C ASP A 242 -10.72 -3.08 25.91
N PRO A 243 -11.32 -3.58 24.80
CA PRO A 243 -10.58 -4.03 23.63
C PRO A 243 -9.81 -2.93 22.93
N ASP A 244 -10.17 -1.67 23.13
CA ASP A 244 -9.49 -0.52 22.50
C ASP A 244 -8.08 -0.30 23.06
N ARG A 245 -7.79 -0.78 24.28
CA ARG A 245 -6.47 -0.63 24.93
C ARG A 245 -5.44 -1.68 24.55
N SER A 246 -5.81 -2.62 23.69
CA SER A 246 -4.94 -3.75 23.35
C SER A 246 -4.90 -4.01 21.85
N ASP A 247 -3.74 -4.50 21.36
CA ASP A 247 -3.57 -5.12 20.04
C ASP A 247 -3.85 -6.62 20.06
N ASN A 248 -4.28 -7.16 21.19
CA ASN A 248 -4.40 -8.59 21.37
C ASN A 248 -5.59 -9.14 20.59
N TYR A 249 -5.41 -9.32 19.29
CA TYR A 249 -6.29 -10.14 18.48
C TYR A 249 -6.00 -11.60 18.78
N ASP A 250 -7.07 -12.35 19.05
CA ASP A 250 -7.02 -13.81 19.20
C ASP A 250 -7.82 -14.49 18.10
N ILE A 251 -7.43 -15.72 17.78
CA ILE A 251 -8.16 -16.58 16.84
C ILE A 251 -9.26 -17.31 17.60
N TYR A 252 -10.47 -17.30 17.05
CA TYR A 252 -11.66 -18.00 17.54
C TYR A 252 -12.15 -18.97 16.48
N LEU A 253 -12.82 -20.04 16.95
CA LEU A 253 -13.50 -21.02 16.11
C LEU A 253 -14.99 -21.04 16.46
N ILE A 254 -15.85 -21.11 15.44
CA ILE A 254 -17.29 -21.22 15.59
C ILE A 254 -17.86 -22.28 14.64
N GLU A 255 -18.77 -23.14 15.12
CA GLU A 255 -19.51 -24.03 14.23
C GLU A 255 -20.41 -23.24 13.29
N THR A 256 -20.64 -23.74 12.07
CA THR A 256 -21.46 -23.10 11.06
C THR A 256 -22.96 -23.28 11.29
N LYS A 257 -23.38 -23.02 12.52
CA LYS A 257 -24.77 -23.08 12.99
C LYS A 257 -25.11 -21.79 13.70
N VAL A 258 -26.26 -21.21 13.39
CA VAL A 258 -26.79 -20.05 14.11
C VAL A 258 -26.86 -20.36 15.61
N SER A 259 -26.47 -19.40 16.43
CA SER A 259 -26.39 -19.51 17.89
C SER A 259 -25.31 -20.48 18.45
N ALA A 260 -24.35 -20.92 17.62
CA ALA A 260 -23.17 -21.62 18.12
C ALA A 260 -22.32 -20.68 19.00
N ALA A 261 -21.66 -21.23 20.02
CA ALA A 261 -20.72 -20.46 20.83
C ALA A 261 -19.33 -20.48 20.18
N ALA A 262 -18.70 -19.30 20.08
CA ALA A 262 -17.33 -19.20 19.64
C ALA A 262 -16.37 -19.70 20.74
N ARG A 263 -15.35 -20.47 20.33
CA ARG A 263 -14.27 -20.97 21.19
C ARG A 263 -12.98 -20.27 20.87
N GLN A 264 -12.33 -19.68 21.84
CA GLN A 264 -11.00 -19.10 21.69
C GLN A 264 -9.97 -20.21 21.41
N LEU A 265 -9.12 -20.01 20.42
CA LEU A 265 -8.07 -20.95 20.01
C LEU A 265 -6.70 -20.52 20.47
N THR A 266 -6.36 -19.25 20.34
CA THR A 266 -5.07 -18.69 20.73
C THR A 266 -5.20 -17.85 22.01
N THR A 267 -4.08 -17.67 22.73
CA THR A 267 -4.02 -16.95 24.01
C THR A 267 -2.68 -16.23 24.17
N PHE A 268 -2.00 -15.95 23.10
CA PHE A 268 -0.77 -15.17 23.12
C PHE A 268 -1.10 -13.72 23.53
N LYS A 269 -0.23 -13.10 24.32
CA LYS A 269 -0.39 -11.70 24.72
C LYS A 269 0.25 -10.77 23.68
N GLY A 270 -0.40 -10.64 22.57
CA GLY A 270 -0.01 -9.89 21.37
C GLY A 270 -0.96 -10.29 20.26
N ALA A 271 -0.82 -9.69 19.10
CA ALA A 271 -1.74 -9.98 18.01
C ALA A 271 -1.46 -11.33 17.35
N ASP A 272 -2.50 -12.16 17.24
CA ASP A 272 -2.55 -13.34 16.39
C ASP A 272 -3.40 -13.00 15.16
N SER A 273 -2.77 -12.71 14.03
CA SER A 273 -3.40 -12.29 12.77
C SER A 273 -4.12 -10.94 12.86
N ASP A 274 -3.39 -9.87 13.16
CA ASP A 274 -3.95 -8.51 13.10
C ASP A 274 -4.45 -8.23 11.66
N PRO A 275 -5.68 -7.76 11.50
CA PRO A 275 -6.25 -7.43 10.18
C PRO A 275 -5.42 -6.43 9.35
N ASP A 276 -4.68 -5.54 10.02
CA ASP A 276 -3.87 -4.52 9.35
C ASP A 276 -2.56 -5.07 8.73
N TRP A 277 -2.20 -6.35 8.99
CA TRP A 277 -0.94 -6.93 8.50
C TRP A 277 -1.06 -7.76 7.23
N GLU A 278 -2.09 -7.58 6.43
CA GLU A 278 -2.31 -8.42 5.25
C GLU A 278 -2.20 -9.92 5.57
N SER A 279 -2.61 -10.29 6.76
CA SER A 279 -2.64 -11.65 7.26
C SER A 279 -4.02 -12.26 7.06
N SER A 280 -4.08 -13.53 6.72
CA SER A 280 -5.33 -14.30 6.67
C SER A 280 -5.14 -15.62 7.39
N LEU A 281 -6.21 -16.14 7.94
CA LEU A 281 -6.19 -17.46 8.55
C LEU A 281 -6.24 -18.53 7.45
N ALA A 282 -5.29 -19.46 7.45
CA ALA A 282 -5.23 -20.53 6.46
C ALA A 282 -5.32 -21.90 7.11
N TRP A 283 -6.41 -22.63 6.85
CA TRP A 283 -6.54 -24.02 7.27
C TRP A 283 -5.64 -24.94 6.45
N SER A 284 -5.01 -25.92 7.12
CA SER A 284 -4.33 -27.00 6.41
C SER A 284 -5.35 -27.82 5.60
N PRO A 285 -4.96 -28.40 4.44
CA PRO A 285 -5.89 -29.20 3.62
C PRO A 285 -6.54 -30.38 4.34
N ASP A 286 -5.91 -30.91 5.39
CA ASP A 286 -6.47 -31.99 6.23
C ASP A 286 -7.34 -31.48 7.39
N GLY A 287 -7.53 -30.16 7.54
CA GLY A 287 -8.33 -29.51 8.57
C GLY A 287 -7.76 -29.56 9.98
N LYS A 288 -6.54 -30.05 10.17
CA LYS A 288 -5.98 -30.26 11.52
C LYS A 288 -5.22 -29.08 12.10
N SER A 289 -4.83 -28.12 11.27
CA SER A 289 -4.02 -26.97 11.67
C SER A 289 -4.47 -25.70 11.00
N ILE A 290 -4.17 -24.56 11.63
CA ILE A 290 -4.37 -23.22 11.10
C ILE A 290 -3.02 -22.54 11.08
N ALA A 291 -2.63 -22.01 9.91
CA ALA A 291 -1.50 -21.11 9.76
C ALA A 291 -1.98 -19.66 9.87
N TYR A 292 -1.17 -18.81 10.48
CA TYR A 292 -1.48 -17.41 10.72
C TYR A 292 -0.20 -16.61 10.95
N ILE A 293 -0.32 -15.28 11.07
CA ILE A 293 0.79 -14.41 11.41
C ILE A 293 0.69 -13.99 12.87
N GLN A 294 1.71 -14.34 13.66
CA GLN A 294 1.84 -13.91 15.04
C GLN A 294 2.72 -12.67 15.14
N GLY A 295 2.24 -11.62 15.76
CA GLY A 295 3.02 -10.44 16.12
C GLY A 295 3.95 -10.70 17.31
N GLY A 296 4.65 -9.67 17.72
CA GLY A 296 5.41 -9.68 18.97
C GLY A 296 4.55 -9.32 20.17
N ALA A 297 5.22 -9.14 21.31
CA ALA A 297 4.55 -8.66 22.53
C ALA A 297 3.93 -7.26 22.29
N SER A 298 2.73 -7.03 22.84
CA SER A 298 1.97 -5.78 22.62
C SER A 298 2.74 -4.52 23.01
N GLU A 299 3.69 -4.62 23.95
CA GLU A 299 4.54 -3.52 24.39
C GLU A 299 5.52 -3.05 23.29
N LEU A 300 5.75 -3.88 22.26
CA LEU A 300 6.60 -3.52 21.12
C LEU A 300 5.84 -2.71 20.07
N ILE A 301 4.53 -2.61 20.17
CA ILE A 301 3.67 -1.92 19.21
C ILE A 301 4.04 -2.33 17.76
N TYR A 302 4.11 -1.40 16.82
CA TYR A 302 4.47 -1.67 15.42
C TYR A 302 5.96 -2.01 15.18
N TYR A 303 6.84 -1.97 16.22
CA TYR A 303 8.25 -2.40 16.08
C TYR A 303 8.44 -3.91 16.15
N ALA A 304 7.42 -4.65 16.52
CA ALA A 304 7.48 -6.10 16.58
C ALA A 304 7.62 -6.72 15.18
N VAL A 305 8.37 -7.81 15.08
CA VAL A 305 8.47 -8.60 13.85
C VAL A 305 7.32 -9.60 13.78
N HIS A 306 6.66 -9.66 12.64
CA HIS A 306 5.53 -10.55 12.36
C HIS A 306 6.04 -11.89 11.85
N GLN A 307 5.63 -13.00 12.49
CA GLN A 307 6.16 -14.33 12.24
C GLN A 307 5.10 -15.33 11.81
N LEU A 308 5.48 -16.22 10.89
CA LEU A 308 4.63 -17.31 10.46
C LEU A 308 4.46 -18.36 11.59
N ALA A 309 3.22 -18.58 11.97
CA ALA A 309 2.81 -19.48 13.03
C ALA A 309 1.84 -20.55 12.55
N VAL A 310 1.83 -21.70 13.22
CA VAL A 310 0.86 -22.79 13.03
C VAL A 310 0.38 -23.28 14.38
N ILE A 311 -0.95 -23.42 14.51
CA ILE A 311 -1.61 -23.97 15.70
C ILE A 311 -2.50 -25.16 15.31
N PRO A 312 -2.56 -26.26 16.13
CA PRO A 312 -3.55 -27.32 15.92
C PRO A 312 -4.98 -26.76 16.07
N ALA A 313 -5.91 -27.11 15.19
CA ALA A 313 -7.31 -26.68 15.26
C ALA A 313 -8.02 -27.18 16.53
N ALA A 314 -7.57 -28.31 17.09
CA ALA A 314 -8.06 -28.82 18.40
C ALA A 314 -7.60 -27.97 19.58
N GLY A 315 -6.67 -27.04 19.38
CA GLY A 315 -5.96 -26.28 20.42
C GLY A 315 -4.62 -26.93 20.78
N GLY A 316 -3.83 -26.22 21.55
CA GLY A 316 -2.50 -26.67 21.98
C GLY A 316 -1.43 -25.60 21.72
N GLN A 317 -0.20 -26.04 21.61
CA GLN A 317 0.94 -25.11 21.48
C GLN A 317 1.12 -24.59 20.05
N THR A 318 1.18 -23.29 19.89
CA THR A 318 1.62 -22.62 18.66
C THR A 318 3.08 -22.93 18.33
N ARG A 319 3.38 -23.16 17.07
CA ARG A 319 4.75 -23.32 16.57
C ARG A 319 5.07 -22.20 15.60
N LEU A 320 6.14 -21.46 15.86
CA LEU A 320 6.72 -20.51 14.91
C LEU A 320 7.60 -21.28 13.91
N LEU A 321 7.35 -21.15 12.62
CA LEU A 321 8.01 -21.97 11.61
C LEU A 321 9.34 -21.39 11.13
N ALA A 322 9.53 -20.08 11.26
CA ALA A 322 10.64 -19.34 10.68
C ALA A 322 11.29 -18.37 11.69
N SER A 323 11.24 -18.67 12.98
CA SER A 323 11.66 -17.79 14.08
C SER A 323 13.15 -17.42 14.07
N SER A 324 14.00 -18.19 13.36
CA SER A 324 15.42 -17.85 13.18
C SER A 324 15.63 -16.68 12.21
N LEU A 325 14.62 -16.30 11.43
CA LEU A 325 14.68 -15.19 10.49
C LEU A 325 13.96 -13.99 11.09
N ASP A 326 14.72 -13.01 11.52
CA ASP A 326 14.23 -11.75 12.09
C ASP A 326 13.72 -10.81 10.97
N ARG A 327 12.59 -11.18 10.35
CA ARG A 327 11.94 -10.50 9.22
C ARG A 327 10.43 -10.61 9.30
N ASN A 328 9.72 -9.61 8.78
CA ASN A 328 8.27 -9.66 8.66
C ASN A 328 7.83 -10.69 7.63
N MET A 329 6.77 -11.40 7.96
CA MET A 329 6.08 -12.37 7.11
C MET A 329 4.61 -12.02 7.04
N THR A 330 4.01 -12.17 5.85
CA THR A 330 2.58 -11.89 5.63
C THR A 330 1.98 -12.96 4.71
N ARG A 331 0.66 -12.99 4.57
CA ARG A 331 -0.10 -13.81 3.62
C ARG A 331 0.24 -15.31 3.69
N PRO A 332 0.05 -15.99 4.84
CA PRO A 332 0.31 -17.41 4.93
C PRO A 332 -0.67 -18.22 4.07
N SER A 333 -0.18 -19.20 3.31
CA SER A 333 -1.00 -20.10 2.51
C SER A 333 -0.39 -21.48 2.43
N TRP A 334 -1.19 -22.52 2.59
CA TRP A 334 -0.72 -23.90 2.47
C TRP A 334 -0.48 -24.29 1.00
N SER A 335 0.52 -25.14 0.77
CA SER A 335 0.61 -25.88 -0.47
C SER A 335 -0.58 -26.88 -0.57
N ALA A 336 -1.00 -27.19 -1.80
CA ALA A 336 -2.17 -28.07 -2.03
C ALA A 336 -2.04 -29.45 -1.37
N ASP A 337 -0.82 -29.96 -1.21
CA ASP A 337 -0.52 -31.23 -0.52
C ASP A 337 -0.36 -31.09 1.01
N GLY A 338 -0.44 -29.89 1.54
CA GLY A 338 -0.25 -29.59 2.98
C GLY A 338 1.19 -29.78 3.47
N ALA A 339 2.16 -30.03 2.61
CA ALA A 339 3.54 -30.33 3.01
C ALA A 339 4.34 -29.05 3.33
N SER A 340 3.92 -27.90 2.85
CA SER A 340 4.62 -26.63 3.00
C SER A 340 3.65 -25.46 3.17
N LEU A 341 4.20 -24.33 3.63
CA LEU A 341 3.52 -23.04 3.64
C LEU A 341 4.27 -22.06 2.74
N TYR A 342 3.51 -21.35 1.91
CA TYR A 342 3.94 -20.17 1.19
C TYR A 342 3.61 -18.92 2.00
N PHE A 343 4.42 -17.89 1.87
CA PHE A 343 4.22 -16.59 2.52
C PHE A 343 5.02 -15.51 1.78
N VAL A 344 4.66 -14.25 1.99
CA VAL A 344 5.49 -13.11 1.58
C VAL A 344 6.49 -12.80 2.68
N LEU A 345 7.75 -12.69 2.30
CA LEU A 345 8.88 -12.39 3.18
C LEU A 345 9.41 -10.98 2.85
N GLU A 346 9.26 -10.04 3.77
CA GLU A 346 9.88 -8.73 3.67
C GLU A 346 11.36 -8.80 4.04
N ASP A 347 12.25 -8.41 3.14
CA ASP A 347 13.69 -8.45 3.36
C ASP A 347 14.40 -7.32 2.63
N ASN A 348 15.03 -6.44 3.37
CA ASN A 348 15.94 -5.39 2.93
C ASN A 348 15.73 -4.89 1.47
N ARG A 349 14.78 -4.01 1.26
CA ARG A 349 14.39 -3.41 -0.03
C ARG A 349 13.66 -4.34 -1.00
N SER A 350 13.24 -5.52 -0.58
CA SER A 350 12.50 -6.46 -1.43
C SER A 350 11.45 -7.21 -0.65
N GLU A 351 10.47 -7.73 -1.34
CA GLU A 351 9.52 -8.69 -0.82
C GLU A 351 9.55 -9.94 -1.70
N HIS A 352 9.69 -11.08 -1.08
CA HIS A 352 9.89 -12.35 -1.75
C HIS A 352 8.73 -13.30 -1.51
N LEU A 353 8.32 -14.05 -2.53
CA LEU A 353 7.55 -15.26 -2.29
C LEU A 353 8.47 -16.32 -1.71
N ALA A 354 8.19 -16.74 -0.49
CA ALA A 354 8.97 -17.73 0.23
C ALA A 354 8.13 -18.97 0.57
N ARG A 355 8.81 -20.07 0.87
CA ARG A 355 8.22 -21.33 1.28
C ARG A 355 9.01 -21.95 2.42
N VAL A 356 8.28 -22.58 3.36
CA VAL A 356 8.87 -23.37 4.44
C VAL A 356 8.13 -24.70 4.59
N PRO A 357 8.82 -25.82 4.92
CA PRO A 357 8.11 -27.06 5.23
C PRO A 357 7.13 -26.88 6.41
N ALA A 358 5.98 -27.53 6.39
CA ALA A 358 4.98 -27.47 7.46
C ALA A 358 5.53 -27.97 8.82
N SER A 359 6.57 -28.81 8.79
CA SER A 359 7.31 -29.25 9.99
C SER A 359 8.29 -28.18 10.53
N GLY A 360 8.48 -27.05 9.82
CA GLY A 360 9.54 -26.10 10.05
C GLY A 360 10.84 -26.50 9.35
N GLY A 361 11.84 -25.63 9.39
CA GLY A 361 13.14 -25.87 8.75
C GLY A 361 13.62 -24.72 7.88
N SER A 362 14.35 -25.03 6.81
CA SER A 362 14.96 -24.02 5.93
C SER A 362 13.90 -23.32 5.09
N ILE A 363 13.97 -21.99 5.04
CA ILE A 363 13.15 -21.16 4.18
C ILE A 363 13.75 -21.13 2.78
N GLU A 364 12.92 -21.37 1.77
CA GLU A 364 13.27 -21.22 0.36
C GLU A 364 12.64 -19.94 -0.18
N ARG A 365 13.43 -19.04 -0.77
CA ARG A 365 12.90 -17.94 -1.59
C ARG A 365 12.54 -18.48 -2.96
N VAL A 366 11.24 -18.68 -3.19
CA VAL A 366 10.71 -19.28 -4.44
C VAL A 366 10.75 -18.26 -5.58
N VAL A 367 10.41 -17.01 -5.27
CA VAL A 367 10.55 -15.86 -6.17
C VAL A 367 11.31 -14.78 -5.40
N GLY A 368 12.50 -14.42 -5.87
CA GLY A 368 13.38 -13.45 -5.23
C GLY A 368 13.97 -12.45 -6.22
N GLY A 369 15.00 -11.73 -5.77
CA GLY A 369 15.70 -10.71 -6.56
C GLY A 369 15.23 -9.29 -6.27
N GLN A 370 15.64 -8.33 -7.11
CA GLN A 370 15.26 -6.91 -6.99
C GLN A 370 13.83 -6.69 -7.46
N ARG A 371 12.87 -7.06 -6.60
CA ARG A 371 11.43 -6.94 -6.84
C ARG A 371 10.63 -6.97 -5.55
N VAL A 372 9.36 -6.64 -5.70
CA VAL A 372 8.33 -6.81 -4.68
C VAL A 372 7.31 -7.83 -5.16
N VAL A 373 7.01 -8.83 -4.33
CA VAL A 373 5.89 -9.74 -4.48
C VAL A 373 4.79 -9.29 -3.52
N GLY A 374 3.85 -8.47 -4.01
CA GLY A 374 2.83 -7.85 -3.15
C GLY A 374 1.67 -8.78 -2.77
N ALA A 375 1.40 -9.82 -3.54
CA ALA A 375 0.32 -10.78 -3.30
C ALA A 375 0.54 -12.08 -4.08
N PHE A 376 -0.10 -13.16 -3.64
CA PHE A 376 -0.14 -14.42 -4.40
C PHE A 376 -1.39 -15.23 -4.03
N ASP A 377 -1.72 -16.18 -4.89
CA ASP A 377 -2.78 -17.16 -4.66
C ASP A 377 -2.32 -18.56 -5.11
N VAL A 378 -2.67 -19.56 -4.31
CA VAL A 378 -2.40 -20.99 -4.57
C VAL A 378 -3.70 -21.73 -4.64
N ASN A 379 -4.07 -22.24 -5.82
CA ASN A 379 -5.31 -22.98 -5.98
C ASN A 379 -5.19 -24.46 -5.53
N PRO A 380 -6.31 -25.20 -5.39
CA PRO A 380 -6.30 -26.60 -4.98
C PRO A 380 -5.51 -27.54 -5.89
N THR A 381 -5.24 -27.17 -7.14
CA THR A 381 -4.40 -27.97 -8.06
C THR A 381 -2.89 -27.69 -7.91
N GLY A 382 -2.52 -26.78 -7.02
CA GLY A 382 -1.13 -26.38 -6.77
C GLY A 382 -0.58 -25.34 -7.77
N LYS A 383 -1.42 -24.77 -8.64
CA LYS A 383 -1.02 -23.65 -9.47
C LYS A 383 -0.94 -22.38 -8.61
N LEU A 384 0.14 -21.62 -8.80
CA LEU A 384 0.43 -20.41 -8.05
C LEU A 384 0.55 -19.22 -9.00
N ALA A 385 -0.29 -18.19 -8.78
CA ALA A 385 -0.14 -16.88 -9.38
C ALA A 385 0.31 -15.85 -8.34
N PHE A 386 1.09 -14.86 -8.77
CA PHE A 386 1.56 -13.81 -7.88
C PHE A 386 1.64 -12.46 -8.58
N LEU A 387 1.51 -11.40 -7.80
CA LEU A 387 1.69 -10.02 -8.20
C LEU A 387 3.15 -9.63 -8.01
N SER A 388 3.78 -9.06 -9.01
CA SER A 388 5.16 -8.58 -8.88
C SER A 388 5.38 -7.25 -9.58
N SER A 389 6.14 -6.37 -8.92
CA SER A 389 6.65 -5.10 -9.43
C SER A 389 8.18 -5.09 -9.38
N THR A 390 8.80 -4.29 -10.24
CA THR A 390 10.23 -3.97 -10.22
C THR A 390 10.41 -2.45 -10.26
N PRO A 391 11.60 -1.90 -10.02
CA PRO A 391 11.83 -0.45 -10.08
C PRO A 391 11.42 0.22 -11.41
N ASN A 392 11.37 -0.55 -12.50
CA ASN A 392 11.03 -0.05 -13.84
C ASN A 392 9.72 -0.60 -14.41
N GLU A 393 9.02 -1.44 -13.67
CA GLU A 393 7.75 -2.05 -14.11
C GLU A 393 6.71 -1.96 -13.00
N PRO A 394 5.58 -1.27 -13.23
CA PRO A 394 4.42 -1.37 -12.36
C PRO A 394 3.98 -2.83 -12.19
N ALA A 395 3.24 -3.10 -11.11
CA ALA A 395 2.83 -4.45 -10.77
C ALA A 395 2.00 -5.12 -11.88
N GLU A 396 2.33 -6.39 -12.14
CA GLU A 396 1.63 -7.28 -13.08
C GLU A 396 1.47 -8.67 -12.46
N VAL A 397 0.53 -9.47 -12.96
CA VAL A 397 0.32 -10.85 -12.51
C VAL A 397 1.24 -11.80 -13.27
N PHE A 398 1.85 -12.70 -12.51
CA PHE A 398 2.71 -13.78 -13.01
C PHE A 398 2.19 -15.15 -12.57
N ALA A 399 2.41 -16.17 -13.39
CA ALA A 399 2.33 -17.58 -12.98
C ALA A 399 3.71 -18.06 -12.53
N LEU A 400 3.74 -18.99 -11.60
CA LEU A 400 4.94 -19.74 -11.25
C LEU A 400 4.90 -21.12 -11.90
N ASP A 401 5.64 -21.29 -12.98
CA ASP A 401 5.75 -22.56 -13.70
C ASP A 401 7.13 -23.21 -13.40
N ALA A 402 7.13 -24.33 -12.73
CA ALA A 402 8.36 -25.09 -12.40
C ALA A 402 9.49 -24.20 -11.81
N ARG A 403 9.16 -23.24 -10.98
CA ARG A 403 10.03 -22.23 -10.34
C ARG A 403 10.44 -21.03 -11.21
N GLU A 404 9.94 -20.93 -12.43
CA GLU A 404 10.21 -19.79 -13.30
C GLU A 404 8.99 -18.87 -13.40
N PRO A 405 9.15 -17.57 -13.09
CA PRO A 405 8.10 -16.57 -13.26
C PRO A 405 7.72 -16.40 -14.75
N ARG A 406 6.45 -16.58 -15.08
CA ARG A 406 5.93 -16.28 -16.41
C ARG A 406 4.83 -15.23 -16.31
N ARG A 407 5.02 -14.12 -16.99
CA ARG A 407 4.09 -12.97 -16.97
C ARG A 407 2.76 -13.32 -17.63
N LEU A 408 1.64 -13.01 -16.96
CA LEU A 408 0.28 -13.25 -17.43
C LEU A 408 -0.40 -11.99 -17.93
N THR A 409 -0.14 -10.84 -17.29
CA THR A 409 -0.80 -9.57 -17.61
C THR A 409 0.16 -8.54 -18.19
N ARG A 410 -0.38 -7.57 -18.94
CA ARG A 410 0.36 -6.52 -19.65
C ARG A 410 -0.37 -5.19 -19.60
N GLN A 411 -0.95 -4.87 -18.44
CA GLN A 411 -1.80 -3.70 -18.26
C GLN A 411 -1.05 -2.38 -18.49
N ASN A 412 0.26 -2.36 -18.20
CA ASN A 412 1.10 -1.16 -18.29
C ASN A 412 2.09 -1.19 -19.47
N ASP A 413 2.16 -2.26 -20.27
CA ASP A 413 3.17 -2.42 -21.33
C ASP A 413 3.15 -1.28 -22.34
N GLU A 414 1.97 -0.85 -22.79
CA GLU A 414 1.84 0.23 -23.79
C GLU A 414 2.41 1.55 -23.27
N LEU A 415 2.19 1.89 -22.00
CA LEU A 415 2.74 3.07 -21.37
C LEU A 415 4.25 2.96 -21.21
N VAL A 416 4.73 1.88 -20.59
CA VAL A 416 6.16 1.67 -20.30
C VAL A 416 7.00 1.62 -21.57
N ALA A 417 6.47 1.06 -22.66
CA ALA A 417 7.15 1.02 -23.95
C ALA A 417 7.44 2.43 -24.53
N LYS A 418 6.61 3.42 -24.22
CA LYS A 418 6.76 4.82 -24.68
C LYS A 418 7.69 5.65 -23.78
N LEU A 419 8.04 5.14 -22.58
CA LEU A 419 8.76 5.91 -21.56
C LEU A 419 10.25 5.57 -21.53
N LYS A 420 11.07 6.62 -21.44
CA LYS A 420 12.48 6.55 -21.06
C LYS A 420 12.57 6.69 -19.54
N LEU A 421 12.48 5.56 -18.84
CA LEU A 421 12.54 5.50 -17.38
C LEU A 421 13.98 5.68 -16.89
N SER A 422 14.10 6.22 -15.68
CA SER A 422 15.35 6.44 -14.97
C SER A 422 15.93 5.15 -14.41
N ALA A 423 17.25 5.04 -14.43
CA ALA A 423 17.95 3.96 -13.73
C ALA A 423 17.86 4.16 -12.22
N ILE A 424 17.53 3.09 -11.51
CA ILE A 424 17.47 3.03 -10.05
C ILE A 424 18.57 2.10 -9.57
N GLU A 425 19.45 2.62 -8.72
CA GLU A 425 20.59 1.89 -8.20
C GLU A 425 20.44 1.68 -6.69
N GLU A 426 20.60 0.46 -6.23
CA GLU A 426 20.72 0.17 -4.80
C GLU A 426 22.05 0.70 -4.26
N ILE A 427 22.01 1.39 -3.12
CA ILE A 427 23.18 1.90 -2.44
C ILE A 427 23.30 1.37 -1.02
N SER A 428 24.51 1.33 -0.51
CA SER A 428 24.83 1.08 0.88
C SER A 428 25.91 2.05 1.33
N PHE A 429 25.73 2.65 2.49
CA PHE A 429 26.66 3.63 3.06
C PHE A 429 26.66 3.51 4.59
N LYS A 430 27.52 4.25 5.25
CA LYS A 430 27.61 4.26 6.71
C LYS A 430 27.01 5.54 7.27
N SER A 431 26.18 5.40 8.29
CA SER A 431 25.77 6.51 9.15
C SER A 431 26.94 7.04 9.97
N LYS A 432 26.72 8.16 10.65
CA LYS A 432 27.74 8.84 11.46
C LYS A 432 28.38 7.93 12.52
N ASP A 433 27.63 7.01 13.09
CA ASP A 433 28.08 6.06 14.10
C ASP A 433 28.64 4.75 13.50
N GLY A 434 28.78 4.66 12.17
CA GLY A 434 29.27 3.49 11.47
C GLY A 434 28.21 2.45 11.12
N THR A 435 26.95 2.64 11.52
CA THR A 435 25.83 1.75 11.15
C THR A 435 25.66 1.73 9.64
N ALA A 436 25.59 0.53 9.04
CA ALA A 436 25.33 0.37 7.62
C ALA A 436 23.87 0.71 7.32
N ILE A 437 23.65 1.62 6.37
CA ILE A 437 22.32 2.03 5.90
C ILE A 437 22.20 1.67 4.43
N ASN A 438 21.01 1.25 4.02
CA ASN A 438 20.70 0.88 2.65
C ASN A 438 19.68 1.86 2.05
N GLY A 439 19.67 1.97 0.74
CA GLY A 439 18.76 2.86 0.04
C GLY A 439 18.91 2.78 -1.46
N PHE A 440 18.51 3.84 -2.14
CA PHE A 440 18.49 3.95 -3.59
C PHE A 440 18.99 5.32 -4.05
N VAL A 441 19.56 5.34 -5.26
CA VAL A 441 19.81 6.53 -6.05
C VAL A 441 19.08 6.39 -7.38
N VAL A 442 18.24 7.38 -7.71
CA VAL A 442 17.56 7.47 -9.01
C VAL A 442 18.20 8.59 -9.80
N LYS A 443 18.75 8.27 -10.95
CA LYS A 443 19.44 9.23 -11.81
C LYS A 443 18.53 9.71 -12.94
N PRO A 444 18.63 10.97 -13.37
CA PRO A 444 17.90 11.45 -14.56
C PRO A 444 18.09 10.52 -15.78
N PRO A 445 17.09 10.39 -16.69
CA PRO A 445 17.22 9.54 -17.88
C PRO A 445 18.41 9.87 -18.78
N ASP A 446 18.87 11.13 -18.74
CA ASP A 446 20.01 11.64 -19.50
C ASP A 446 21.22 11.95 -18.60
N TYR A 447 21.39 11.18 -17.54
CA TYR A 447 22.48 11.35 -16.57
C TYR A 447 23.86 11.23 -17.26
N GLN A 448 24.73 12.18 -16.93
CA GLN A 448 26.11 12.22 -17.41
C GLN A 448 27.07 12.07 -16.22
N SER A 449 27.93 11.06 -16.27
CA SER A 449 28.96 10.85 -15.25
C SER A 449 29.88 12.08 -15.15
N GLY A 450 30.26 12.41 -13.91
CA GLY A 450 31.10 13.59 -13.62
C GLY A 450 30.34 14.91 -13.52
N LYS A 451 29.07 14.96 -13.88
CA LYS A 451 28.18 16.13 -13.66
C LYS A 451 27.43 15.98 -12.34
N ARG A 452 27.36 17.04 -11.55
CA ARG A 452 26.56 17.13 -10.33
C ARG A 452 25.16 17.65 -10.62
N TYR A 453 24.17 17.05 -9.98
CA TYR A 453 22.75 17.35 -10.22
C TYR A 453 22.08 17.93 -8.98
N PRO A 454 21.04 18.78 -9.14
CA PRO A 454 20.16 19.12 -8.04
C PRO A 454 19.56 17.83 -7.52
N THR A 455 19.55 17.66 -6.18
CA THR A 455 19.26 16.37 -5.55
C THR A 455 18.20 16.51 -4.51
N ILE A 456 17.25 15.60 -4.50
CA ILE A 456 16.15 15.52 -3.53
C ILE A 456 16.33 14.28 -2.67
N LEU A 457 16.47 14.48 -1.37
CA LEU A 457 16.34 13.42 -0.37
C LEU A 457 14.86 13.10 -0.19
N ARG A 458 14.45 11.86 -0.47
CA ARG A 458 13.12 11.36 -0.18
C ARG A 458 13.14 10.44 1.04
N ILE A 459 12.15 10.61 1.91
CA ILE A 459 12.00 9.88 3.16
C ILE A 459 10.64 9.20 3.14
N HIS A 460 10.60 7.88 3.42
CA HIS A 460 9.36 7.09 3.43
C HIS A 460 8.51 7.36 4.67
N GLY A 461 7.24 6.96 4.61
CA GLY A 461 6.31 6.92 5.73
C GLY A 461 6.61 5.74 6.67
N GLY A 462 5.80 5.57 7.70
CA GLY A 462 5.96 4.50 8.69
C GLY A 462 6.05 5.06 10.10
N PRO A 463 7.10 4.82 10.91
CA PRO A 463 8.50 4.50 10.56
C PRO A 463 8.78 3.07 10.11
N VAL A 464 8.04 2.07 10.63
CA VAL A 464 8.26 0.67 10.32
C VAL A 464 7.67 0.33 8.95
N SER A 465 8.36 0.75 7.92
CA SER A 465 8.15 0.52 6.50
C SER A 465 9.50 0.60 5.81
N GLN A 466 9.55 0.44 4.49
CA GLN A 466 10.77 0.63 3.72
C GLN A 466 10.48 1.16 2.32
N PHE A 467 11.43 1.87 1.72
CA PHE A 467 11.54 1.94 0.27
C PHE A 467 12.06 0.61 -0.26
N ASP A 468 11.48 0.14 -1.34
CA ASP A 468 11.72 -1.18 -1.89
C ASP A 468 11.93 -1.16 -3.42
N ASN A 469 12.09 -2.34 -3.99
CA ASN A 469 12.27 -2.55 -5.42
C ASN A 469 10.95 -2.58 -6.20
N SER A 470 9.97 -1.74 -5.82
CA SER A 470 8.74 -1.51 -6.59
C SER A 470 8.86 -0.28 -7.51
N PHE A 471 7.86 -0.08 -8.33
CA PHE A 471 7.78 1.08 -9.22
C PHE A 471 7.25 2.30 -8.48
N PHE A 472 8.09 3.34 -8.31
CA PHE A 472 7.71 4.62 -7.72
C PHE A 472 7.52 5.69 -8.79
N PHE A 473 6.27 6.03 -9.11
CA PHE A 473 5.93 7.09 -10.07
C PHE A 473 6.58 8.44 -9.69
N GLU A 474 6.55 8.81 -8.42
CA GLU A 474 7.11 10.06 -7.92
C GLU A 474 8.62 10.16 -8.19
N TRP A 475 9.37 9.07 -7.99
CA TRP A 475 10.81 9.07 -8.25
C TRP A 475 11.11 9.22 -9.73
N GLN A 476 10.38 8.50 -10.58
CA GLN A 476 10.52 8.60 -12.03
C GLN A 476 10.17 10.00 -12.53
N MET A 477 9.14 10.64 -11.97
CA MET A 477 8.73 12.01 -12.29
C MET A 477 9.81 13.04 -11.89
N LEU A 478 10.33 12.95 -10.66
CA LEU A 478 11.40 13.85 -10.19
C LEU A 478 12.67 13.69 -11.03
N ALA A 479 13.05 12.46 -11.36
CA ALA A 479 14.21 12.18 -12.19
C ALA A 479 14.01 12.62 -13.63
N ALA A 480 12.82 12.47 -14.21
CA ALA A 480 12.46 12.99 -15.53
C ALA A 480 12.58 14.53 -15.60
N ARG A 481 12.36 15.22 -14.47
CA ARG A 481 12.56 16.68 -14.35
C ARG A 481 14.03 17.08 -14.26
N GLY A 482 14.95 16.13 -14.09
CA GLY A 482 16.40 16.37 -14.03
C GLY A 482 16.98 16.36 -12.61
N TYR A 483 16.21 15.93 -11.61
CA TYR A 483 16.71 15.71 -10.26
C TYR A 483 17.36 14.34 -10.12
N VAL A 484 18.38 14.24 -9.30
CA VAL A 484 18.74 12.98 -8.65
C VAL A 484 17.84 12.82 -7.43
N VAL A 485 17.28 11.61 -7.23
CA VAL A 485 16.57 11.26 -6.01
C VAL A 485 17.46 10.33 -5.20
N VAL A 486 17.63 10.65 -3.92
CA VAL A 486 18.29 9.80 -2.94
C VAL A 486 17.24 9.36 -1.93
N ALA A 487 17.05 8.06 -1.76
CA ALA A 487 16.08 7.50 -0.86
C ALA A 487 16.77 6.49 0.05
N ALA A 488 16.66 6.68 1.37
CA ALA A 488 17.28 5.81 2.36
C ALA A 488 16.24 5.09 3.20
N ASN A 489 16.58 3.89 3.68
CA ASN A 489 15.87 3.18 4.73
C ASN A 489 16.63 3.38 6.05
N PRO A 490 16.33 4.45 6.82
CA PRO A 490 17.01 4.74 8.06
C PRO A 490 16.65 3.73 9.15
N ARG A 491 17.35 3.77 10.28
CA ARG A 491 16.88 3.09 11.50
C ARG A 491 15.44 3.50 11.80
N GLY A 492 14.63 2.56 12.23
CA GLY A 492 13.18 2.66 12.28
C GLY A 492 12.49 1.90 11.15
N SER A 493 13.17 1.73 9.99
CA SER A 493 12.59 0.99 8.86
C SER A 493 12.45 -0.50 9.13
N SER A 494 11.54 -1.14 8.39
CA SER A 494 11.37 -2.60 8.35
C SER A 494 12.42 -3.32 7.50
N GLY A 495 12.26 -4.62 7.27
CA GLY A 495 13.10 -5.44 6.39
C GLY A 495 14.50 -5.74 6.91
N ARG A 496 14.88 -5.29 8.11
CA ARG A 496 16.20 -5.51 8.71
C ARG A 496 16.17 -6.03 10.16
N GLY A 497 15.01 -6.49 10.59
CA GLY A 497 14.78 -7.09 11.89
C GLY A 497 14.40 -6.08 12.98
N GLN A 498 13.90 -6.63 14.09
CA GLN A 498 13.31 -5.86 15.19
C GLN A 498 14.28 -4.87 15.83
N ALA A 499 15.55 -5.24 15.99
CA ALA A 499 16.54 -4.34 16.60
C ALA A 499 16.78 -3.08 15.74
N PHE A 500 16.70 -3.20 14.41
CA PHE A 500 16.84 -2.07 13.50
C PHE A 500 15.61 -1.18 13.51
N SER A 501 14.41 -1.76 13.46
CA SER A 501 13.15 -1.01 13.56
C SER A 501 13.03 -0.30 14.90
N LYS A 502 13.30 -0.98 16.01
CA LYS A 502 13.22 -0.42 17.37
C LYS A 502 14.34 0.54 17.74
N ALA A 503 15.34 0.73 16.90
CA ALA A 503 16.51 1.58 17.22
C ALA A 503 16.16 3.06 17.49
N ILE A 504 14.96 3.50 17.12
CA ILE A 504 14.44 4.87 17.30
C ILE A 504 13.39 4.98 18.42
N TRP A 505 13.20 3.96 19.23
CA TRP A 505 12.23 3.93 20.33
C TRP A 505 12.40 5.15 21.25
N ALA A 506 11.35 5.97 21.37
CA ALA A 506 11.31 7.23 22.12
C ALA A 506 12.51 8.18 21.81
N ASP A 507 13.05 8.07 20.58
CA ASP A 507 14.24 8.82 20.13
C ASP A 507 14.12 9.29 18.66
N TRP A 508 12.91 9.54 18.22
CA TRP A 508 12.60 9.97 16.84
C TRP A 508 13.36 11.25 16.49
N GLY A 509 13.85 11.31 15.26
CA GLY A 509 14.59 12.46 14.73
C GLY A 509 16.05 12.55 15.20
N ASN A 510 16.60 11.52 15.83
CA ASN A 510 18.01 11.45 16.22
C ASN A 510 18.81 10.55 15.30
N LYS A 511 18.76 9.23 15.50
CA LYS A 511 19.55 8.26 14.69
C LYS A 511 19.04 8.18 13.25
N ASP A 512 17.74 8.18 13.06
CA ASP A 512 17.06 8.20 11.78
C ASP A 512 17.38 9.48 10.95
N ALA A 513 17.42 10.65 11.60
CA ALA A 513 17.85 11.89 10.95
C ALA A 513 19.33 11.83 10.53
N GLN A 514 20.21 11.28 11.36
CA GLN A 514 21.63 11.06 11.00
C GLN A 514 21.77 10.13 9.80
N ASP A 515 20.94 9.09 9.71
CA ASP A 515 20.98 8.10 8.65
C ASP A 515 20.56 8.72 7.30
N VAL A 516 19.49 9.53 7.28
CA VAL A 516 19.05 10.19 6.02
C VAL A 516 20.00 11.31 5.61
N LEU A 517 20.64 12.02 6.55
CA LEU A 517 21.69 12.99 6.25
C LEU A 517 22.92 12.31 5.64
N ALA A 518 23.33 11.15 6.16
CA ALA A 518 24.43 10.37 5.62
C ALA A 518 24.17 9.88 4.19
N ALA A 519 22.91 9.65 3.79
CA ALA A 519 22.56 9.34 2.41
C ALA A 519 22.87 10.49 1.45
N VAL A 520 22.60 11.73 1.86
CA VAL A 520 22.97 12.93 1.10
C VAL A 520 24.49 13.09 1.04
N ASP A 521 25.17 12.92 2.18
CA ASP A 521 26.64 12.98 2.24
C ASP A 521 27.28 11.95 1.30
N TYR A 522 26.73 10.75 1.23
CA TYR A 522 27.15 9.72 0.27
C TYR A 522 27.02 10.23 -1.17
N ALA A 523 25.87 10.74 -1.57
CA ALA A 523 25.63 11.20 -2.94
C ALA A 523 26.53 12.39 -3.33
N VAL A 524 26.81 13.30 -2.37
CA VAL A 524 27.76 14.43 -2.57
C VAL A 524 29.19 13.90 -2.72
N ALA A 525 29.61 12.96 -1.89
CA ALA A 525 30.94 12.36 -1.92
C ALA A 525 31.18 11.56 -3.22
N GLN A 526 30.15 10.89 -3.75
CA GLN A 526 30.21 10.21 -5.05
C GLN A 526 30.21 11.17 -6.26
N GLY A 527 30.11 12.48 -6.04
CA GLY A 527 30.07 13.48 -7.12
C GLY A 527 28.76 13.49 -7.91
N ILE A 528 27.71 12.86 -7.39
CA ILE A 528 26.37 12.78 -7.99
C ILE A 528 25.54 14.03 -7.66
N ALA A 529 25.49 14.37 -6.35
CA ALA A 529 24.71 15.47 -5.82
C ALA A 529 25.48 16.81 -5.86
N ASP A 530 24.78 17.89 -6.22
CA ASP A 530 25.27 19.25 -6.06
C ASP A 530 24.96 19.75 -4.63
N PRO A 531 25.97 19.97 -3.79
CA PRO A 531 25.77 20.38 -2.40
C PRO A 531 25.10 21.74 -2.24
N SER A 532 25.08 22.56 -3.28
CA SER A 532 24.42 23.88 -3.30
C SER A 532 22.94 23.81 -3.66
N ARG A 533 22.45 22.67 -4.16
CA ARG A 533 21.08 22.48 -4.68
C ARG A 533 20.45 21.21 -4.12
N LEU A 534 20.29 21.16 -2.79
CA LEU A 534 19.72 20.04 -2.08
C LEU A 534 18.29 20.34 -1.61
N GLY A 535 17.36 19.45 -1.91
CA GLY A 535 16.00 19.44 -1.41
C GLY A 535 15.75 18.23 -0.52
N VAL A 536 14.72 18.28 0.31
CA VAL A 536 14.27 17.17 1.17
C VAL A 536 12.76 17.12 1.21
N GLY A 537 12.19 15.92 1.39
CA GLY A 537 10.76 15.79 1.60
C GLY A 537 10.30 14.36 1.79
N GLY A 538 9.10 14.24 2.36
CA GLY A 538 8.42 12.99 2.61
C GLY A 538 6.97 13.21 2.96
N TRP A 539 6.27 12.11 3.19
CA TRP A 539 4.87 12.05 3.61
C TRP A 539 4.76 11.24 4.90
N SER A 540 3.82 11.60 5.80
CA SER A 540 3.63 10.90 7.06
C SER A 540 4.88 10.99 7.95
N TYR A 541 5.38 9.89 8.47
CA TYR A 541 6.68 9.84 9.14
C TYR A 541 7.81 10.48 8.29
N GLY A 542 7.79 10.31 6.96
CA GLY A 542 8.75 10.97 6.08
C GLY A 542 8.63 12.50 6.09
N GLY A 543 7.43 13.04 6.24
CA GLY A 543 7.18 14.47 6.49
C GLY A 543 7.68 14.91 7.87
N MET A 544 7.41 14.10 8.89
CA MET A 544 7.91 14.30 10.25
C MET A 544 9.45 14.36 10.26
N LEU A 545 10.11 13.35 9.70
CA LEU A 545 11.57 13.30 9.67
C LEU A 545 12.18 14.39 8.75
N THR A 546 11.43 14.88 7.75
CA THR A 546 11.79 16.10 6.99
C THR A 546 11.89 17.29 7.93
N ASN A 547 10.92 17.52 8.83
CA ASN A 547 10.93 18.62 9.79
C ASN A 547 12.09 18.50 10.79
N TYR A 548 12.39 17.30 11.29
CA TYR A 548 13.58 17.07 12.10
C TYR A 548 14.87 17.40 11.36
N THR A 549 14.97 16.96 10.11
CA THR A 549 16.15 17.15 9.26
C THR A 549 16.44 18.63 9.05
N ILE A 550 15.45 19.44 8.67
CA ILE A 550 15.64 20.89 8.43
C ILE A 550 15.80 21.72 9.71
N ALA A 551 15.36 21.21 10.86
CA ALA A 551 15.61 21.83 12.17
C ALA A 551 17.04 21.58 12.69
N GLN A 552 17.73 20.56 12.17
CA GLN A 552 19.07 20.15 12.56
C GLN A 552 20.15 20.54 11.53
N ASP A 553 19.79 20.65 10.24
CA ASP A 553 20.73 20.92 9.15
C ASP A 553 20.19 21.97 8.18
N THR A 554 20.99 22.99 7.91
CA THR A 554 20.62 24.16 7.09
C THR A 554 21.02 24.06 5.62
N ARG A 555 21.60 22.93 5.20
CA ARG A 555 22.11 22.74 3.81
C ARG A 555 21.00 22.71 2.75
N PHE A 556 19.78 22.33 3.14
CA PHE A 556 18.66 22.20 2.22
C PHE A 556 18.11 23.56 1.79
N LYS A 557 17.80 23.67 0.49
CA LYS A 557 17.28 24.90 -0.13
C LYS A 557 15.78 24.88 -0.34
N ALA A 558 15.16 23.69 -0.27
CA ALA A 558 13.72 23.49 -0.34
C ALA A 558 13.32 22.25 0.49
N ALA A 559 12.16 22.32 1.13
CA ALA A 559 11.55 21.17 1.82
C ALA A 559 10.08 21.02 1.43
N CYS A 560 9.61 19.78 1.29
CA CYS A 560 8.21 19.43 1.13
C CYS A 560 7.81 18.45 2.25
N SER A 561 7.05 18.93 3.23
CA SER A 561 6.62 18.17 4.41
C SER A 561 5.13 17.88 4.31
N GLY A 562 4.80 16.64 3.92
CA GLY A 562 3.41 16.20 3.71
C GLY A 562 2.87 15.43 4.90
N ALA A 563 1.62 15.70 5.30
CA ALA A 563 0.90 15.02 6.39
C ALA A 563 1.84 14.73 7.58
N SER A 564 2.45 15.78 8.13
CA SER A 564 3.58 15.68 9.06
C SER A 564 3.24 16.11 10.47
N ILE A 565 3.71 15.37 11.46
CA ILE A 565 3.66 15.75 12.86
C ILE A 565 5.00 16.34 13.29
N SER A 566 4.98 17.41 14.09
CA SER A 566 6.17 18.10 14.56
C SER A 566 6.10 18.45 16.04
N ASN A 567 4.89 18.53 16.57
CA ASN A 567 4.57 18.72 17.97
C ASN A 567 3.78 17.47 18.42
N ILE A 568 4.50 16.44 18.85
CA ILE A 568 3.89 15.15 19.21
C ILE A 568 2.91 15.32 20.39
N LEU A 569 3.16 16.28 21.30
CA LEU A 569 2.23 16.57 22.38
C LEU A 569 0.85 17.02 21.86
N ALA A 570 0.80 17.72 20.72
CA ALA A 570 -0.46 18.07 20.07
C ALA A 570 -1.12 16.87 19.33
N GLY A 571 -0.39 15.79 19.12
CA GLY A 571 -0.93 14.52 18.60
C GLY A 571 -1.78 13.78 19.63
N TYR A 572 -1.46 13.92 20.92
CA TYR A 572 -2.16 13.19 21.98
C TYR A 572 -3.67 13.49 21.98
N GLY A 573 -4.46 12.46 21.66
CA GLY A 573 -5.93 12.54 21.56
C GLY A 573 -6.46 13.29 20.34
N THR A 574 -5.62 13.73 19.40
CA THR A 574 -6.07 14.34 18.15
C THR A 574 -5.94 13.42 16.94
N ASP A 575 -5.15 12.35 17.04
CA ASP A 575 -4.95 11.31 16.05
C ASP A 575 -5.40 9.91 16.55
N GLN A 576 -5.03 8.87 15.81
CA GLN A 576 -5.41 7.47 16.10
C GLN A 576 -4.38 6.73 16.97
N TYR A 577 -3.21 7.29 17.29
CA TYR A 577 -2.07 6.58 17.89
C TYR A 577 -2.00 6.65 19.43
N ILE A 578 -3.13 6.85 20.10
CA ILE A 578 -3.15 7.03 21.55
C ILE A 578 -2.47 5.89 22.32
N ARG A 579 -2.69 4.65 21.89
CA ARG A 579 -2.15 3.46 22.51
C ARG A 579 -0.63 3.35 22.29
N GLU A 580 -0.18 3.60 21.07
CA GLU A 580 1.23 3.57 20.68
C GLU A 580 2.02 4.63 21.44
N TYR A 581 1.47 5.84 21.56
CA TYR A 581 2.09 6.91 22.36
C TYR A 581 2.23 6.54 23.83
N GLU A 582 1.18 6.00 24.44
CA GLU A 582 1.24 5.60 25.86
C GLU A 582 2.22 4.47 26.08
N ALA A 583 2.33 3.51 25.15
CA ALA A 583 3.28 2.41 25.23
C ALA A 583 4.74 2.88 25.06
N GLU A 584 5.00 3.78 24.10
CA GLU A 584 6.37 4.22 23.77
C GLU A 584 6.85 5.41 24.64
N LEU A 585 6.01 6.39 24.89
CA LEU A 585 6.39 7.63 25.56
C LEU A 585 5.85 7.73 27.01
N GLY A 586 4.89 6.90 27.38
CA GLY A 586 4.08 7.12 28.58
C GLY A 586 3.07 8.26 28.39
N THR A 587 2.24 8.52 29.38
CA THR A 587 1.30 9.66 29.30
C THR A 587 2.03 11.00 29.42
N PRO A 588 1.53 12.09 28.80
CA PRO A 588 2.18 13.41 28.88
C PRO A 588 2.42 13.95 30.30
N TRP A 589 1.52 13.61 31.22
CA TRP A 589 1.65 14.04 32.64
C TRP A 589 2.57 13.12 33.45
N SER A 590 2.83 11.87 33.02
CA SER A 590 3.77 10.98 33.72
C SER A 590 5.21 11.14 33.21
N ASN A 591 5.38 11.47 31.93
CA ASN A 591 6.70 11.58 31.30
C ASN A 591 6.79 12.78 30.32
N PRO A 592 6.57 14.02 30.78
CA PRO A 592 6.58 15.20 29.91
C PRO A 592 7.90 15.39 29.16
N ALA A 593 9.02 14.93 29.72
CA ALA A 593 10.34 15.09 29.13
C ALA A 593 10.47 14.30 27.80
N ALA A 594 9.90 13.08 27.71
CA ALA A 594 9.89 12.31 26.47
C ALA A 594 9.09 13.02 25.37
N TRP A 595 7.91 13.53 25.72
CA TRP A 595 7.05 14.26 24.78
C TRP A 595 7.71 15.55 24.26
N MET A 596 8.37 16.31 25.13
CA MET A 596 9.13 17.50 24.72
C MET A 596 10.31 17.13 23.83
N LYS A 597 11.02 16.03 24.13
CA LYS A 597 12.14 15.54 23.32
C LYS A 597 11.72 15.23 21.88
N VAL A 598 10.62 14.47 21.71
CA VAL A 598 10.13 14.09 20.38
C VAL A 598 9.28 15.18 19.69
N SER A 599 9.00 16.31 20.36
CA SER A 599 8.44 17.52 19.76
C SER A 599 9.52 18.52 19.31
N PHE A 600 10.74 18.05 19.11
CA PHE A 600 11.92 18.87 18.79
C PHE A 600 11.72 19.83 17.60
N PRO A 601 11.15 19.46 16.45
CA PRO A 601 11.07 20.39 15.32
C PRO A 601 10.22 21.63 15.61
N PHE A 602 9.11 21.47 16.31
CA PHE A 602 8.25 22.59 16.67
C PHE A 602 8.92 23.50 17.71
N LEU A 603 9.54 22.92 18.73
CA LEU A 603 10.22 23.66 19.81
C LEU A 603 11.50 24.37 19.36
N HIS A 604 12.04 23.98 18.20
CA HIS A 604 13.23 24.55 17.58
C HIS A 604 12.96 25.06 16.16
N ALA A 605 11.75 25.49 15.87
CA ALA A 605 11.36 26.06 14.57
C ALA A 605 12.21 27.29 14.19
N ASP A 606 12.74 28.03 15.19
CA ASP A 606 13.67 29.15 15.01
C ASP A 606 14.96 28.78 14.26
N ARG A 607 15.39 27.51 14.32
CA ARG A 607 16.56 26.97 13.60
C ARG A 607 16.28 26.73 12.12
N ILE A 608 15.02 26.59 11.73
CA ILE A 608 14.65 26.28 10.35
C ILE A 608 14.80 27.52 9.48
N VAL A 609 15.71 27.43 8.50
CA VAL A 609 15.92 28.47 7.47
C VAL A 609 15.43 28.01 6.11
N THR A 610 15.14 26.75 5.93
CA THR A 610 14.75 26.14 4.66
C THR A 610 13.33 26.56 4.29
N PRO A 611 13.10 27.10 3.08
CA PRO A 611 11.75 27.28 2.54
C PRO A 611 10.97 25.98 2.54
N THR A 612 9.78 25.96 3.15
CA THR A 612 9.04 24.71 3.40
C THR A 612 7.61 24.79 2.90
N LEU A 613 7.22 23.79 2.10
CA LEU A 613 5.85 23.52 1.66
C LEU A 613 5.24 22.44 2.55
N PHE A 614 4.13 22.77 3.23
CA PHE A 614 3.30 21.84 3.99
C PHE A 614 2.08 21.43 3.18
N LEU A 615 1.66 20.14 3.25
CA LEU A 615 0.48 19.62 2.58
C LEU A 615 -0.21 18.60 3.50
N CYS A 616 -1.54 18.66 3.61
CA CYS A 616 -2.30 17.74 4.46
C CYS A 616 -3.76 17.65 4.00
N GLY A 617 -4.41 16.51 4.25
CA GLY A 617 -5.86 16.39 4.19
C GLY A 617 -6.54 17.07 5.38
N ASP A 618 -7.74 17.64 5.20
CA ASP A 618 -8.45 18.29 6.32
C ASP A 618 -9.16 17.28 7.25
N LYS A 619 -9.30 16.02 6.78
CA LYS A 619 -9.84 14.90 7.55
C LYS A 619 -8.79 13.86 7.94
N ASP A 620 -7.53 14.21 7.89
CA ASP A 620 -6.43 13.32 8.30
C ASP A 620 -6.50 13.06 9.81
N PHE A 621 -6.92 11.86 10.20
CA PHE A 621 -6.94 11.38 11.58
C PHE A 621 -5.71 10.51 11.93
N ASN A 622 -4.89 10.20 10.94
CA ASN A 622 -3.60 9.55 11.14
C ASN A 622 -2.54 10.59 11.56
N VAL A 623 -2.40 11.68 10.78
CA VAL A 623 -1.52 12.81 11.10
C VAL A 623 -2.29 14.11 10.94
N PRO A 624 -2.96 14.59 11.99
CA PRO A 624 -3.93 15.68 11.92
C PRO A 624 -3.36 16.98 11.36
N LEU A 625 -4.16 17.68 10.55
CA LEU A 625 -3.86 18.96 9.92
C LEU A 625 -3.28 20.00 10.92
N LEU A 626 -3.71 19.95 12.17
CA LEU A 626 -3.24 20.83 13.27
C LEU A 626 -1.71 20.95 13.32
N ASN A 627 -0.99 19.85 13.13
CA ASN A 627 0.47 19.87 13.19
C ASN A 627 1.12 20.60 11.99
N SER A 628 0.55 20.48 10.81
CA SER A 628 0.97 21.23 9.62
C SER A 628 0.67 22.73 9.78
N GLU A 629 -0.48 23.08 10.35
CA GLU A 629 -0.87 24.48 10.67
C GLU A 629 0.08 25.12 11.70
N GLN A 630 0.44 24.38 12.75
CA GLN A 630 1.36 24.87 13.79
C GLN A 630 2.74 25.19 13.20
N MET A 631 3.30 24.28 12.38
CA MET A 631 4.60 24.50 11.75
C MET A 631 4.56 25.63 10.73
N TYR A 632 3.52 25.67 9.88
CA TYR A 632 3.32 26.77 8.94
C TYR A 632 3.29 28.11 9.70
N GLN A 633 2.48 28.24 10.75
CA GLN A 633 2.36 29.48 11.51
C GLN A 633 3.68 29.85 12.20
N ALA A 634 4.40 28.89 12.76
CA ALA A 634 5.71 29.12 13.38
C ALA A 634 6.71 29.71 12.37
N LEU A 635 6.83 29.09 11.19
CA LEU A 635 7.73 29.58 10.14
C LEU A 635 7.28 30.95 9.58
N ARG A 636 5.98 31.22 9.46
CA ARG A 636 5.46 32.55 9.08
C ARG A 636 5.81 33.61 10.10
N SER A 637 5.66 33.31 11.39
CA SER A 637 6.04 34.22 12.46
C SER A 637 7.53 34.56 12.50
N LEU A 638 8.36 33.61 12.03
CA LEU A 638 9.81 33.78 11.89
C LEU A 638 10.20 34.42 10.53
N GLY A 639 9.24 34.84 9.72
CA GLY A 639 9.48 35.46 8.41
C GLY A 639 10.07 34.53 7.36
N ARG A 640 9.90 33.21 7.51
CA ARG A 640 10.38 32.22 6.53
C ARG A 640 9.43 32.09 5.35
N ASP A 641 9.98 31.76 4.18
CA ASP A 641 9.17 31.46 3.00
C ASP A 641 8.53 30.07 3.19
N THR A 642 7.21 30.03 3.34
CA THR A 642 6.45 28.80 3.59
C THR A 642 5.04 28.90 3.02
N GLN A 643 4.49 27.78 2.64
CA GLN A 643 3.13 27.61 2.13
C GLN A 643 2.47 26.40 2.80
N LEU A 644 1.18 26.47 3.07
CA LEU A 644 0.35 25.37 3.51
C LEU A 644 -0.71 25.09 2.45
N VAL A 645 -0.85 23.83 2.06
CA VAL A 645 -1.88 23.33 1.15
C VAL A 645 -2.77 22.35 1.89
N ILE A 646 -4.06 22.63 1.93
CA ILE A 646 -5.05 21.79 2.57
C ILE A 646 -5.90 21.15 1.48
N TYR A 647 -6.07 19.81 1.52
CA TYR A 647 -6.91 19.07 0.58
C TYR A 647 -8.27 18.75 1.18
N PRO A 648 -9.33 19.47 0.77
CA PRO A 648 -10.66 19.31 1.36
C PRO A 648 -11.22 17.90 1.18
N GLY A 649 -11.77 17.35 2.26
CA GLY A 649 -12.41 16.04 2.29
C GLY A 649 -11.44 14.86 2.20
N GLN A 650 -10.12 15.10 2.27
CA GLN A 650 -9.12 14.03 2.18
C GLN A 650 -8.64 13.62 3.58
N PHE A 651 -8.45 12.31 3.72
CA PHE A 651 -7.83 11.66 4.86
C PHE A 651 -6.29 11.64 4.70
N HIS A 652 -5.61 10.73 5.37
CA HIS A 652 -4.16 10.62 5.28
C HIS A 652 -3.69 10.26 3.86
N GLU A 653 -4.39 9.35 3.20
CA GLU A 653 -4.22 9.12 1.78
C GLU A 653 -5.00 10.16 0.96
N ILE A 654 -4.33 10.83 0.05
CA ILE A 654 -4.98 11.69 -0.95
C ILE A 654 -5.57 10.80 -2.03
N THR A 655 -6.89 10.62 -2.03
CA THR A 655 -7.57 9.66 -2.90
C THR A 655 -8.07 10.24 -4.21
N LYS A 656 -8.44 11.54 -4.25
CA LYS A 656 -8.92 12.19 -5.47
C LYS A 656 -7.81 12.34 -6.50
N PRO A 657 -8.00 11.84 -7.75
CA PRO A 657 -6.99 11.91 -8.82
C PRO A 657 -6.46 13.30 -9.10
N THR A 658 -7.35 14.31 -9.13
CA THR A 658 -6.94 15.71 -9.35
C THR A 658 -6.04 16.23 -8.23
N TYR A 659 -6.31 15.85 -6.97
CA TYR A 659 -5.48 16.22 -5.83
C TYR A 659 -4.15 15.46 -5.79
N GLN A 660 -4.13 14.20 -6.19
CA GLN A 660 -2.87 13.45 -6.36
C GLN A 660 -1.95 14.14 -7.38
N ARG A 661 -2.51 14.53 -8.53
CA ARG A 661 -1.78 15.27 -9.56
C ARG A 661 -1.33 16.65 -9.05
N ASP A 662 -2.19 17.39 -8.35
CA ASP A 662 -1.87 18.70 -7.77
C ASP A 662 -0.72 18.58 -6.75
N ARG A 663 -0.76 17.59 -5.85
CA ARG A 663 0.32 17.33 -4.88
C ARG A 663 1.66 17.16 -5.58
N LEU A 664 1.73 16.33 -6.60
CA LEU A 664 2.97 16.08 -7.35
C LEU A 664 3.42 17.34 -8.14
N ALA A 665 2.48 18.10 -8.72
CA ALA A 665 2.77 19.35 -9.39
C ALA A 665 3.35 20.40 -8.44
N ARG A 666 2.83 20.47 -7.20
CA ARG A 666 3.35 21.38 -6.16
C ARG A 666 4.73 20.98 -5.68
N TYR A 667 5.01 19.68 -5.55
CA TYR A 667 6.37 19.22 -5.27
C TYR A 667 7.35 19.71 -6.34
N LEU A 668 7.04 19.48 -7.61
CA LEU A 668 7.88 19.96 -8.73
C LEU A 668 8.03 21.48 -8.69
N GLY A 669 6.93 22.23 -8.59
CA GLY A 669 6.97 23.70 -8.57
C GLY A 669 7.78 24.28 -7.42
N TRP A 670 7.67 23.66 -6.22
CA TRP A 670 8.43 24.08 -5.04
C TRP A 670 9.93 23.81 -5.18
N TYR A 671 10.29 22.59 -5.59
CA TYR A 671 11.69 22.24 -5.82
C TYR A 671 12.29 23.05 -6.97
N ASP A 672 11.58 23.23 -8.10
CA ASP A 672 12.05 24.02 -9.23
C ASP A 672 12.36 25.47 -8.83
N LYS A 673 11.50 26.09 -8.01
CA LYS A 673 11.67 27.47 -7.53
C LYS A 673 13.02 27.72 -6.84
N TYR A 674 13.53 26.72 -6.10
CA TYR A 674 14.71 26.89 -5.25
C TYR A 674 15.95 26.14 -5.74
N LEU A 675 15.79 25.09 -6.55
CA LEU A 675 16.88 24.18 -6.91
C LEU A 675 17.26 24.24 -8.38
N MET A 676 16.36 24.71 -9.28
CA MET A 676 16.67 24.84 -10.70
C MET A 676 17.25 26.23 -11.01
N PRO A 677 18.15 26.35 -12.02
CA PRO A 677 18.61 27.64 -12.50
C PRO A 677 17.42 28.50 -12.98
N ARG A 678 17.36 29.73 -12.56
CA ARG A 678 16.38 30.66 -13.14
C ARG A 678 16.73 30.92 -14.59
N PRO A 679 15.74 31.06 -15.51
CA PRO A 679 16.00 31.57 -16.83
C PRO A 679 16.66 32.94 -16.69
N ASP A 680 17.76 33.18 -17.44
CA ASP A 680 18.48 34.44 -17.44
C ASP A 680 17.51 35.59 -17.78
N GLY A 681 17.25 36.47 -16.82
CA GLY A 681 16.46 37.69 -17.04
C GLY A 681 15.64 38.21 -15.86
N GLU A 682 15.33 37.39 -14.84
CA GLU A 682 14.61 37.87 -13.65
C GLU A 682 15.54 38.01 -12.42
N SER A 683 16.30 39.07 -12.37
CA SER A 683 16.99 39.54 -11.17
C SER A 683 15.98 40.22 -10.21
N GLY A 684 15.09 39.42 -9.61
CA GLY A 684 14.19 39.88 -8.58
C GLY A 684 14.78 39.62 -7.19
N SER A 685 15.45 40.58 -6.61
CA SER A 685 15.66 40.64 -5.14
C SER A 685 14.29 40.44 -4.44
N PRO A 686 14.19 39.65 -3.37
CA PRO A 686 12.98 39.64 -2.58
C PRO A 686 12.78 41.03 -2.00
N ALA A 687 11.68 41.69 -2.36
CA ALA A 687 11.29 42.96 -1.74
C ALA A 687 11.25 42.76 -0.22
N ARG A 688 12.16 43.41 0.49
CA ARG A 688 12.05 43.65 1.90
C ARG A 688 10.83 44.54 2.10
N ASN A 689 9.69 43.96 2.40
CA ASN A 689 8.61 44.75 3.01
C ASN A 689 9.02 45.17 4.40
N SER A 690 9.57 46.37 4.47
CA SER A 690 9.64 47.13 5.69
C SER A 690 8.22 47.61 6.05
N ARG A 691 7.58 46.94 7.00
CA ARG A 691 6.71 47.57 8.01
C ARG A 691 6.39 46.56 9.11
#